data_8c1efc618ba3fe3e64e7b57e68311da3
#
_entry.id   8c1efc618ba3fe3e64e7b57e68311da3
#
_cell.length_a   1.000
_cell.length_b   1.000
_cell.length_c   1.000
_cell.angle_alpha   90.00
_cell.angle_beta   90.00
_cell.angle_gamma   90.00
#
_symmetry.space_group_name_H-M   'P 1'
#
loop_
_entity.id
_entity.type
_entity.pdbx_description
1 polymer ?
#
loop_
_entity_poly.entity_id
_entity_poly.type
_entity_poly.pdbx_seq_one_letter_code
_entity_poly.pdbx_strand_id
1 'polypeptide(L)'
;VPYNNLSNNERKEALKILYSNAISGIAVSVLVSVALVFAFDITNEKTNHDKVVWLGIMMCVLTLRIIDVGLFLKAQNSRQPYNTHSYLNRFAIGCISTAVSWCGYALWFHSTSSTVEVTTTIAILSALAGGSANLLSGSRFTAVLYSFTLLAPYSFLLALSNDHYQHVLGLLGLTFATIMIASSYKSATFTHSAIKLKNQNRELLNEVENKVEQRTEEIYRLSNTDPLTNLLNRTAFLKNANKQLADNPKEPFALLFVDLDGFKQINDSLGHKVGDKVLKEIALRISNVCNQQLFKCRWGGDEFLILATYQNQAELIEFANKVLQSISAEHETYKYQKWVSATIGMAMYPEHGSDLNTLIRSADIAMYHQKRMAKGNINIYNDSLKLKQEREYLLSQRLASAIEENSLRLVFQPIVDSKTSKVTSFESLLRWQLDGENIFPDEFITIAEQYGLITQMGLWVIEQACIQANKFNHLPTKIAVSVNVSVIQLQDPDFVSKVLKIVNRHRVEPKNLHIEITESVFAEDKLTFLTAVKALQKQGFCISIDDFGTGYSSLSSMLDIGVDIVKIDRSFIQNMDKRGLSIIHAIVQMASTLDFTVVAEGVETIEQANTLTKIGVSHLQGYYFSKPMEVDFVDAYLNEQNKQCS
;
A
#
# COMPACT_ATOMS: atom_id res chain seq x y z
N VAL A 1 35.84 -50.37 -6.86
CA VAL A 1 36.63 -49.12 -6.90
C VAL A 1 36.45 -48.38 -5.58
N PRO A 2 37.52 -48.09 -4.85
CA PRO A 2 37.45 -47.66 -3.42
C PRO A 2 36.87 -46.28 -3.13
N TYR A 3 36.36 -45.56 -4.12
CA TYR A 3 35.89 -44.15 -3.98
C TYR A 3 34.41 -43.93 -4.36
N ASN A 4 33.61 -44.99 -4.55
CA ASN A 4 32.22 -44.86 -5.04
C ASN A 4 31.25 -44.15 -4.09
N ASN A 5 31.59 -44.06 -2.79
CA ASN A 5 30.70 -43.48 -1.77
C ASN A 5 30.93 -41.98 -1.49
N LEU A 6 31.85 -41.33 -2.23
CA LEU A 6 32.13 -39.91 -2.04
C LEU A 6 31.47 -39.06 -3.14
N SER A 7 30.89 -37.96 -2.76
CA SER A 7 30.41 -36.95 -3.73
C SER A 7 31.59 -36.33 -4.51
N ASN A 8 31.33 -35.74 -5.66
CA ASN A 8 32.37 -35.12 -6.48
C ASN A 8 33.11 -33.99 -5.73
N ASN A 9 32.46 -33.26 -4.86
CA ASN A 9 33.07 -32.23 -4.02
C ASN A 9 33.97 -32.84 -2.94
N GLU A 10 33.50 -33.90 -2.29
CA GLU A 10 34.32 -34.60 -1.29
C GLU A 10 35.58 -35.19 -1.91
N ARG A 11 35.49 -35.74 -3.13
CA ARG A 11 36.66 -36.23 -3.88
C ARG A 11 37.66 -35.13 -4.21
N LYS A 12 37.18 -33.94 -4.59
CA LYS A 12 38.04 -32.77 -4.85
C LYS A 12 38.79 -32.33 -3.60
N GLU A 13 38.13 -32.27 -2.45
CA GLU A 13 38.76 -31.89 -1.19
C GLU A 13 39.77 -32.98 -0.72
N ALA A 14 39.45 -34.27 -0.84
CA ALA A 14 40.34 -35.37 -0.57
C ALA A 14 41.61 -35.31 -1.44
N LEU A 15 41.45 -35.04 -2.74
CA LEU A 15 42.57 -34.83 -3.67
C LEU A 15 43.49 -33.69 -3.23
N LYS A 16 42.90 -32.54 -2.86
CA LYS A 16 43.70 -31.40 -2.35
C LYS A 16 44.56 -31.78 -1.16
N ILE A 17 44.01 -32.52 -0.20
CA ILE A 17 44.75 -32.99 0.97
C ILE A 17 45.88 -33.92 0.56
N LEU A 18 45.61 -34.91 -0.31
CA LEU A 18 46.61 -35.88 -0.75
C LEU A 18 47.76 -35.21 -1.50
N TYR A 19 47.47 -34.36 -2.47
CA TYR A 19 48.49 -33.72 -3.29
C TYR A 19 49.25 -32.61 -2.53
N SER A 20 48.62 -31.91 -1.59
CA SER A 20 49.31 -30.94 -0.73
C SER A 20 50.39 -31.61 0.16
N ASN A 21 50.15 -32.83 0.59
CA ASN A 21 51.09 -33.59 1.44
C ASN A 21 52.08 -34.42 0.63
N ALA A 22 51.91 -34.57 -0.68
CA ALA A 22 52.71 -35.44 -1.52
C ALA A 22 54.21 -35.07 -1.55
N ILE A 23 54.51 -33.76 -1.64
CA ILE A 23 55.87 -33.25 -1.73
C ILE A 23 56.68 -33.64 -0.49
N SER A 24 56.12 -33.51 0.71
CA SER A 24 56.77 -33.88 1.96
C SER A 24 57.10 -35.38 2.02
N GLY A 25 56.15 -36.24 1.60
CA GLY A 25 56.37 -37.67 1.57
C GLY A 25 57.45 -38.12 0.53
N ILE A 26 57.44 -37.44 -0.64
CA ILE A 26 58.45 -37.67 -1.68
C ILE A 26 59.87 -37.26 -1.15
N ALA A 27 59.96 -36.05 -0.59
CA ALA A 27 61.21 -35.51 -0.07
C ALA A 27 61.84 -36.44 1.00
N VAL A 28 61.03 -36.91 1.94
CA VAL A 28 61.50 -37.89 2.96
C VAL A 28 61.95 -39.16 2.29
N SER A 29 61.25 -39.72 1.32
CA SER A 29 61.60 -40.94 0.59
C SER A 29 62.94 -40.77 -0.18
N VAL A 30 63.18 -39.61 -0.80
CA VAL A 30 64.47 -39.30 -1.46
C VAL A 30 65.60 -39.29 -0.46
N LEU A 31 65.48 -38.51 0.62
CA LEU A 31 66.53 -38.37 1.62
C LEU A 31 66.93 -39.73 2.27
N VAL A 32 65.88 -40.47 2.66
CA VAL A 32 66.13 -41.77 3.36
C VAL A 32 66.66 -42.83 2.40
N SER A 33 66.23 -42.89 1.12
CA SER A 33 66.76 -43.85 0.16
C SER A 33 68.20 -43.59 -0.20
N VAL A 34 68.62 -42.33 -0.35
CA VAL A 34 70.01 -41.96 -0.56
C VAL A 34 70.83 -42.29 0.68
N ALA A 35 70.37 -41.88 1.85
CA ALA A 35 71.07 -42.16 3.10
C ALA A 35 71.27 -43.66 3.30
N LEU A 36 70.26 -44.49 3.07
CA LEU A 36 70.32 -45.93 3.29
C LEU A 36 71.36 -46.64 2.37
N VAL A 37 71.43 -46.21 1.10
CA VAL A 37 72.40 -46.82 0.14
C VAL A 37 73.85 -46.48 0.46
N PHE A 38 74.12 -45.27 0.94
CA PHE A 38 75.46 -44.78 1.20
C PHE A 38 75.89 -44.85 2.67
N ALA A 39 75.00 -45.20 3.63
CA ALA A 39 75.30 -45.24 5.05
C ALA A 39 76.08 -46.50 5.48
N PHE A 40 76.08 -47.57 4.71
CA PHE A 40 76.71 -48.86 5.09
C PHE A 40 77.79 -49.25 4.11
N ASP A 41 79.00 -49.45 4.64
CA ASP A 41 80.17 -49.95 3.89
C ASP A 41 79.90 -51.38 3.43
N ILE A 42 80.04 -51.63 2.14
CA ILE A 42 79.81 -52.96 1.57
C ILE A 42 81.12 -53.50 0.97
N THR A 43 81.57 -54.56 1.53
CA THR A 43 82.80 -55.28 1.08
C THR A 43 82.57 -56.06 -0.23
N ASN A 44 81.35 -56.21 -0.67
CA ASN A 44 80.97 -56.94 -1.91
C ASN A 44 80.52 -55.97 -3.00
N GLU A 45 81.37 -55.78 -4.05
CA GLU A 45 81.07 -54.85 -5.18
C GLU A 45 79.74 -55.12 -5.89
N LYS A 46 79.35 -56.39 -6.00
CA LYS A 46 78.09 -56.77 -6.66
C LYS A 46 76.85 -56.25 -5.89
N THR A 47 76.83 -56.42 -4.57
CA THR A 47 75.75 -55.95 -3.69
C THR A 47 75.66 -54.43 -3.72
N ASN A 48 76.79 -53.74 -3.81
CA ASN A 48 76.83 -52.29 -3.91
C ASN A 48 76.26 -51.83 -5.25
N HIS A 49 76.62 -52.52 -6.33
CA HIS A 49 76.01 -52.22 -7.66
C HIS A 49 74.45 -52.39 -7.66
N ASP A 50 73.96 -53.51 -7.10
CA ASP A 50 72.53 -53.79 -7.01
C ASP A 50 71.78 -52.77 -6.16
N LYS A 51 72.34 -52.23 -5.06
CA LYS A 51 71.79 -51.16 -4.24
C LYS A 51 71.66 -49.83 -5.03
N VAL A 52 72.71 -49.53 -5.84
CA VAL A 52 72.68 -48.34 -6.70
C VAL A 52 71.59 -48.49 -7.81
N VAL A 53 71.49 -49.72 -8.39
CA VAL A 53 70.40 -50.01 -9.36
C VAL A 53 69.02 -49.81 -8.70
N TRP A 54 68.82 -50.35 -7.48
CA TRP A 54 67.57 -50.14 -6.76
C TRP A 54 67.34 -48.66 -6.49
N LEU A 55 68.34 -47.85 -6.08
CA LEU A 55 68.20 -46.40 -5.92
C LEU A 55 67.74 -45.71 -7.21
N GLY A 56 68.34 -46.16 -8.37
CA GLY A 56 67.88 -45.63 -9.67
C GLY A 56 66.43 -45.92 -9.93
N ILE A 57 65.92 -47.11 -9.63
CA ILE A 57 64.52 -47.49 -9.76
C ILE A 57 63.65 -46.62 -8.83
N MET A 58 64.07 -46.46 -7.55
CA MET A 58 63.33 -45.60 -6.58
C MET A 58 63.29 -44.16 -7.05
N MET A 59 64.38 -43.57 -7.54
CA MET A 59 64.39 -42.20 -8.06
C MET A 59 63.52 -42.06 -9.30
N CYS A 60 63.45 -43.05 -10.16
CA CYS A 60 62.46 -43.02 -11.28
C CYS A 60 61.05 -42.99 -10.77
N VAL A 61 60.63 -43.81 -9.81
CA VAL A 61 59.30 -43.82 -9.20
C VAL A 61 58.98 -42.47 -8.57
N LEU A 62 59.93 -41.91 -7.80
CA LEU A 62 59.72 -40.62 -7.13
C LEU A 62 59.63 -39.43 -8.13
N THR A 63 60.40 -39.47 -9.22
CA THR A 63 60.34 -38.47 -10.30
C THR A 63 58.97 -38.50 -11.00
N LEU A 64 58.43 -39.69 -11.31
CA LEU A 64 57.09 -39.82 -11.88
C LEU A 64 56.04 -39.26 -10.93
N ARG A 65 56.18 -39.43 -9.63
CA ARG A 65 55.27 -38.82 -8.62
C ARG A 65 55.38 -37.30 -8.60
N ILE A 66 56.58 -36.73 -8.72
CA ILE A 66 56.76 -35.25 -8.81
C ILE A 66 56.08 -34.72 -10.05
N ILE A 67 56.23 -35.37 -11.20
CA ILE A 67 55.57 -35.01 -12.44
C ILE A 67 54.03 -35.04 -12.27
N ASP A 68 53.52 -36.10 -11.63
CA ASP A 68 52.08 -36.23 -11.37
C ASP A 68 51.53 -35.09 -10.48
N VAL A 69 52.30 -34.70 -9.43
CA VAL A 69 51.96 -33.52 -8.60
C VAL A 69 51.92 -32.25 -9.43
N GLY A 70 52.94 -32.05 -10.29
CA GLY A 70 52.95 -30.89 -11.20
C GLY A 70 51.77 -30.82 -12.15
N LEU A 71 51.37 -31.98 -12.74
CA LEU A 71 50.20 -32.07 -13.59
C LEU A 71 48.89 -31.77 -12.85
N PHE A 72 48.75 -32.23 -11.61
CA PHE A 72 47.59 -31.94 -10.77
C PHE A 72 47.51 -30.45 -10.42
N LEU A 73 48.59 -29.82 -10.00
CA LEU A 73 48.64 -28.40 -9.68
C LEU A 73 48.31 -27.54 -10.91
N LYS A 74 48.83 -27.92 -12.09
CA LYS A 74 48.47 -27.24 -13.35
C LYS A 74 46.98 -27.39 -13.68
N ALA A 75 46.41 -28.59 -13.51
CA ALA A 75 45.00 -28.85 -13.73
C ALA A 75 44.10 -28.06 -12.75
N GLN A 76 44.50 -28.00 -11.48
CA GLN A 76 43.81 -27.23 -10.45
C GLN A 76 43.78 -25.73 -10.76
N ASN A 77 44.88 -25.18 -11.26
CA ASN A 77 45.00 -23.74 -11.56
C ASN A 77 44.32 -23.33 -12.87
N SER A 78 44.12 -24.27 -13.83
CA SER A 78 43.52 -23.99 -15.15
C SER A 78 42.02 -23.70 -15.13
N ARG A 79 41.33 -23.83 -13.99
CA ARG A 79 39.84 -23.71 -13.84
C ARG A 79 39.04 -24.66 -14.74
N GLN A 80 39.67 -25.54 -15.49
CA GLN A 80 38.98 -26.52 -16.35
C GLN A 80 38.54 -27.75 -15.53
N PRO A 81 37.41 -28.38 -15.91
CA PRO A 81 36.99 -29.61 -15.24
C PRO A 81 38.00 -30.71 -15.44
N TYR A 82 38.52 -31.29 -14.36
CA TYR A 82 39.42 -32.40 -14.40
C TYR A 82 38.82 -33.68 -13.79
N ASN A 83 39.22 -34.85 -14.29
CA ASN A 83 38.70 -36.13 -13.82
C ASN A 83 39.35 -36.50 -12.45
N THR A 84 38.58 -36.26 -11.37
CA THR A 84 39.01 -36.54 -9.98
C THR A 84 39.35 -38.01 -9.74
N HIS A 85 38.66 -38.94 -10.42
CA HIS A 85 38.89 -40.35 -10.30
C HIS A 85 40.26 -40.78 -10.87
N SER A 86 40.63 -40.22 -12.03
CA SER A 86 41.90 -40.47 -12.68
C SER A 86 43.07 -40.03 -11.79
N TYR A 87 43.00 -38.82 -11.19
CA TYR A 87 44.05 -38.31 -10.30
C TYR A 87 44.14 -39.10 -9.01
N LEU A 88 43.02 -39.53 -8.39
CA LEU A 88 43.03 -40.39 -7.22
C LEU A 88 43.73 -41.73 -7.49
N ASN A 89 43.45 -42.36 -8.64
CA ASN A 89 44.09 -43.63 -9.02
C ASN A 89 45.59 -43.44 -9.31
N ARG A 90 45.99 -42.41 -10.03
CA ARG A 90 47.40 -42.08 -10.30
C ARG A 90 48.17 -41.85 -9.03
N PHE A 91 47.60 -41.06 -8.10
CA PHE A 91 48.19 -40.85 -6.78
C PHE A 91 48.37 -42.16 -6.00
N ALA A 92 47.32 -43.00 -5.97
CA ALA A 92 47.37 -44.29 -5.29
C ALA A 92 48.44 -45.22 -5.89
N ILE A 93 48.51 -45.34 -7.24
CA ILE A 93 49.52 -46.12 -7.93
C ILE A 93 50.93 -45.63 -7.58
N GLY A 94 51.18 -44.32 -7.62
CA GLY A 94 52.48 -43.75 -7.25
C GLY A 94 52.91 -44.05 -5.81
N CYS A 95 51.97 -43.93 -4.85
CA CYS A 95 52.23 -44.28 -3.46
C CYS A 95 52.52 -45.76 -3.28
N ILE A 96 51.69 -46.65 -3.85
CA ILE A 96 51.87 -48.11 -3.74
C ILE A 96 53.18 -48.55 -4.39
N SER A 97 53.53 -48.01 -5.58
CA SER A 97 54.79 -48.27 -6.24
C SER A 97 56.02 -47.91 -5.36
N THR A 98 55.92 -46.79 -4.62
CA THR A 98 56.91 -46.38 -3.65
C THR A 98 57.00 -47.40 -2.51
N ALA A 99 55.89 -47.85 -1.93
CA ALA A 99 55.86 -48.87 -0.88
C ALA A 99 56.42 -50.21 -1.34
N VAL A 100 56.05 -50.65 -2.57
CA VAL A 100 56.58 -51.86 -3.18
C VAL A 100 58.11 -51.77 -3.40
N SER A 101 58.59 -50.61 -3.86
CA SER A 101 60.07 -50.41 -4.00
C SER A 101 60.79 -50.50 -2.68
N TRP A 102 60.30 -49.93 -1.60
CA TRP A 102 60.84 -50.04 -0.25
C TRP A 102 60.78 -51.47 0.28
N CYS A 103 59.67 -52.14 0.14
CA CYS A 103 59.54 -53.55 0.52
C CYS A 103 60.44 -54.41 -0.31
N GLY A 104 60.59 -54.17 -1.63
CA GLY A 104 61.49 -54.82 -2.52
C GLY A 104 62.98 -54.71 -2.05
N TYR A 105 63.42 -53.53 -1.61
CA TYR A 105 64.74 -53.34 -0.99
C TYR A 105 64.93 -54.27 0.21
N ALA A 106 63.99 -54.18 1.13
CA ALA A 106 64.10 -54.96 2.37
C ALA A 106 64.15 -56.48 2.15
N LEU A 107 63.32 -56.99 1.20
CA LEU A 107 63.30 -58.42 0.86
C LEU A 107 64.53 -58.87 0.04
N TRP A 108 64.95 -58.05 -0.96
CA TRP A 108 66.09 -58.42 -1.84
C TRP A 108 67.41 -58.46 -1.15
N PHE A 109 67.71 -57.46 -0.28
CA PHE A 109 68.98 -57.34 0.37
C PHE A 109 69.02 -58.01 1.75
N HIS A 110 67.93 -58.64 2.20
CA HIS A 110 67.85 -59.30 3.51
C HIS A 110 69.00 -60.29 3.77
N SER A 111 69.35 -61.16 2.81
CA SER A 111 70.37 -62.21 2.94
C SER A 111 71.82 -61.70 2.95
N THR A 112 72.04 -60.47 2.49
CA THR A 112 73.36 -59.83 2.41
C THR A 112 73.56 -58.76 3.46
N SER A 113 72.48 -58.38 4.20
CA SER A 113 72.48 -57.30 5.19
C SER A 113 73.05 -57.76 6.54
N SER A 114 73.77 -56.86 7.16
CA SER A 114 74.24 -57.05 8.58
C SER A 114 73.04 -56.88 9.53
N THR A 115 73.17 -57.36 10.77
CA THR A 115 72.11 -57.16 11.79
C THR A 115 71.79 -55.70 12.02
N VAL A 116 72.76 -54.79 11.91
CA VAL A 116 72.56 -53.34 12.01
C VAL A 116 71.74 -52.81 10.83
N GLU A 117 71.98 -53.26 9.61
CA GLU A 117 71.22 -52.89 8.40
C GLU A 117 69.82 -53.42 8.46
N VAL A 118 69.60 -54.66 8.91
CA VAL A 118 68.21 -55.20 9.09
C VAL A 118 67.44 -54.37 10.08
N THR A 119 68.04 -54.02 11.22
CA THR A 119 67.41 -53.19 12.26
C THR A 119 67.11 -51.80 11.77
N THR A 120 68.07 -51.19 11.05
CA THR A 120 67.86 -49.85 10.47
C THR A 120 66.77 -49.85 9.39
N THR A 121 66.74 -50.89 8.54
CA THR A 121 65.76 -51.05 7.51
C THR A 121 64.32 -51.13 8.09
N ILE A 122 64.10 -51.99 9.10
CA ILE A 122 62.78 -52.11 9.72
C ILE A 122 62.38 -50.82 10.47
N ALA A 123 63.36 -50.15 11.10
CA ALA A 123 63.10 -48.84 11.74
C ALA A 123 62.68 -47.78 10.72
N ILE A 124 63.34 -47.71 9.56
CA ILE A 124 62.95 -46.81 8.43
C ILE A 124 61.59 -47.14 7.91
N LEU A 125 61.28 -48.40 7.60
CA LEU A 125 59.99 -48.82 7.14
C LEU A 125 58.88 -48.45 8.13
N SER A 126 59.16 -48.63 9.45
CA SER A 126 58.25 -48.26 10.53
C SER A 126 58.02 -46.76 10.60
N ALA A 127 59.07 -45.96 10.49
CA ALA A 127 58.95 -44.49 10.46
C ALA A 127 58.15 -43.96 9.23
N LEU A 128 58.43 -44.56 8.05
CA LEU A 128 57.69 -44.22 6.81
C LEU A 128 56.20 -44.59 6.92
N ALA A 129 55.88 -45.76 7.52
CA ALA A 129 54.52 -46.19 7.76
C ALA A 129 53.82 -45.27 8.74
N GLY A 130 54.45 -44.87 9.83
CA GLY A 130 53.92 -43.92 10.81
C GLY A 130 53.61 -42.53 10.19
N GLY A 131 54.54 -41.97 9.43
CA GLY A 131 54.41 -40.72 8.75
C GLY A 131 53.29 -40.75 7.69
N SER A 132 53.14 -41.87 6.98
CA SER A 132 52.13 -42.01 5.90
C SER A 132 50.69 -42.01 6.41
N ALA A 133 50.44 -42.43 7.65
CA ALA A 133 49.06 -42.48 8.22
C ALA A 133 48.33 -41.13 8.18
N ASN A 134 49.07 -40.02 8.37
CA ASN A 134 48.49 -38.66 8.24
C ASN A 134 48.58 -38.12 6.81
N LEU A 135 49.70 -38.34 6.11
CA LEU A 135 49.91 -37.81 4.76
C LEU A 135 48.94 -38.40 3.74
N LEU A 136 48.52 -39.66 3.90
CA LEU A 136 47.58 -40.37 3.02
C LEU A 136 46.13 -40.39 3.53
N SER A 137 45.82 -39.61 4.58
CA SER A 137 44.49 -39.60 5.22
C SER A 137 43.33 -39.22 4.28
N GLY A 138 43.59 -38.58 3.14
CA GLY A 138 42.59 -38.33 2.10
C GLY A 138 42.05 -39.56 1.36
N SER A 139 42.71 -40.74 1.52
CA SER A 139 42.30 -42.01 0.89
C SER A 139 42.51 -43.20 1.81
N ARG A 140 41.42 -43.78 2.33
CA ARG A 140 41.44 -44.96 3.19
C ARG A 140 42.17 -46.12 2.56
N PHE A 141 41.86 -46.41 1.31
CA PHE A 141 42.44 -47.52 0.56
C PHE A 141 43.95 -47.34 0.39
N THR A 142 44.40 -46.19 -0.07
CA THR A 142 45.81 -45.90 -0.29
C THR A 142 46.60 -45.93 1.02
N ALA A 143 46.08 -45.36 2.10
CA ALA A 143 46.73 -45.30 3.39
C ALA A 143 46.93 -46.69 4.02
N VAL A 144 45.87 -47.52 4.00
CA VAL A 144 45.93 -48.90 4.52
C VAL A 144 46.87 -49.77 3.70
N LEU A 145 46.69 -49.74 2.36
CA LEU A 145 47.49 -50.57 1.47
C LEU A 145 48.98 -50.20 1.49
N TYR A 146 49.29 -48.89 1.57
CA TYR A 146 50.66 -48.40 1.72
C TYR A 146 51.32 -48.94 3.00
N SER A 147 50.65 -48.77 4.15
CA SER A 147 51.16 -49.22 5.44
C SER A 147 51.33 -50.75 5.49
N PHE A 148 50.41 -51.52 4.92
CA PHE A 148 50.46 -52.96 4.79
C PHE A 148 51.65 -53.38 3.92
N THR A 149 51.76 -52.85 2.69
CA THR A 149 52.85 -53.22 1.76
C THR A 149 54.22 -52.89 2.28
N LEU A 150 54.37 -51.83 3.05
CA LEU A 150 55.64 -51.38 3.59
C LEU A 150 56.13 -52.26 4.70
N LEU A 151 55.28 -52.69 5.62
CA LEU A 151 55.69 -53.33 6.87
C LEU A 151 55.41 -54.82 6.90
N ALA A 152 54.25 -55.28 6.49
CA ALA A 152 53.80 -56.64 6.74
C ALA A 152 54.68 -57.72 6.05
N PRO A 153 55.06 -57.59 4.76
CA PRO A 153 55.79 -58.63 4.09
C PRO A 153 57.19 -58.85 4.68
N TYR A 154 57.94 -57.77 4.98
CA TYR A 154 59.26 -57.86 5.54
C TYR A 154 59.25 -58.32 7.00
N SER A 155 58.36 -57.82 7.82
CA SER A 155 58.15 -58.27 9.19
C SER A 155 57.78 -59.76 9.28
N PHE A 156 56.96 -60.24 8.34
CA PHE A 156 56.63 -61.67 8.23
C PHE A 156 57.87 -62.53 7.90
N LEU A 157 58.69 -62.06 6.94
CA LEU A 157 59.95 -62.74 6.64
C LEU A 157 60.85 -62.84 7.87
N LEU A 158 61.04 -61.74 8.60
CA LEU A 158 61.85 -61.73 9.82
C LEU A 158 61.26 -62.63 10.93
N ALA A 159 59.94 -62.70 11.06
CA ALA A 159 59.26 -63.56 12.03
C ALA A 159 59.43 -65.07 11.76
N LEU A 160 59.78 -65.44 10.53
CA LEU A 160 60.06 -66.82 10.11
C LEU A 160 61.57 -67.16 10.22
N SER A 161 62.45 -66.20 10.59
CA SER A 161 63.89 -66.41 10.71
C SER A 161 64.21 -67.31 11.86
N ASN A 162 65.23 -68.16 11.69
CA ASN A 162 65.79 -68.96 12.75
C ASN A 162 66.70 -68.18 13.72
N ASP A 163 67.10 -66.96 13.36
CA ASP A 163 67.82 -66.05 14.22
C ASP A 163 66.85 -65.43 15.24
N HIS A 164 67.09 -65.69 16.53
CA HIS A 164 66.29 -65.24 17.64
C HIS A 164 66.05 -63.70 17.61
N TYR A 165 67.10 -62.94 17.28
CA TYR A 165 66.98 -61.47 17.19
C TYR A 165 66.09 -61.02 16.07
N GLN A 166 66.25 -61.58 14.89
CA GLN A 166 65.42 -61.29 13.75
C GLN A 166 63.99 -61.76 13.96
N HIS A 167 63.75 -62.90 14.59
CA HIS A 167 62.45 -63.41 14.96
C HIS A 167 61.68 -62.42 15.86
N VAL A 168 62.37 -61.93 16.94
CA VAL A 168 61.75 -60.93 17.81
C VAL A 168 61.44 -59.62 17.08
N LEU A 169 62.38 -59.13 16.24
CA LEU A 169 62.11 -57.96 15.39
C LEU A 169 60.92 -58.16 14.43
N GLY A 170 60.77 -59.33 13.87
CA GLY A 170 59.68 -59.69 13.01
C GLY A 170 58.33 -59.65 13.72
N LEU A 171 58.20 -60.20 14.93
CA LEU A 171 56.99 -60.15 15.75
C LEU A 171 56.64 -58.74 16.17
N LEU A 172 57.63 -57.93 16.59
CA LEU A 172 57.43 -56.51 16.88
C LEU A 172 57.00 -55.75 15.64
N GLY A 173 57.61 -56.03 14.49
CA GLY A 173 57.21 -55.39 13.19
C GLY A 173 55.79 -55.74 12.77
N LEU A 174 55.31 -56.98 12.92
CA LEU A 174 53.95 -57.40 12.64
C LEU A 174 52.98 -56.70 13.59
N THR A 175 53.28 -56.60 14.88
CA THR A 175 52.46 -55.88 15.86
C THR A 175 52.38 -54.41 15.50
N PHE A 176 53.50 -53.80 15.14
CA PHE A 176 53.51 -52.40 14.70
C PHE A 176 52.78 -52.21 13.38
N ALA A 177 52.85 -53.13 12.42
CA ALA A 177 52.09 -53.09 11.17
C ALA A 177 50.61 -53.09 11.41
N THR A 178 50.06 -53.91 12.30
CA THR A 178 48.67 -53.95 12.66
C THR A 178 48.20 -52.63 13.26
N ILE A 179 49.01 -52.06 14.17
CA ILE A 179 48.69 -50.73 14.78
C ILE A 179 48.71 -49.63 13.70
N MET A 180 49.69 -49.63 12.79
CA MET A 180 49.80 -48.63 11.72
C MET A 180 48.62 -48.72 10.70
N ILE A 181 48.21 -49.93 10.33
CA ILE A 181 47.05 -50.17 9.46
C ILE A 181 45.79 -49.63 10.14
N ALA A 182 45.56 -49.95 11.43
CA ALA A 182 44.40 -49.44 12.18
C ALA A 182 44.44 -47.91 12.32
N SER A 183 45.61 -47.34 12.61
CA SER A 183 45.82 -45.88 12.70
C SER A 183 45.55 -45.18 11.37
N SER A 184 46.06 -45.72 10.25
CA SER A 184 45.85 -45.21 8.90
C SER A 184 44.37 -45.22 8.54
N TYR A 185 43.65 -46.29 8.85
CA TYR A 185 42.22 -46.40 8.65
C TYR A 185 41.42 -45.35 9.45
N LYS A 186 41.79 -45.21 10.75
CA LYS A 186 41.14 -44.24 11.66
C LYS A 186 41.40 -42.80 11.22
N SER A 187 42.62 -42.45 10.86
CA SER A 187 43.00 -41.11 10.36
C SER A 187 42.24 -40.74 9.10
N ALA A 188 42.17 -41.67 8.13
CA ALA A 188 41.45 -41.46 6.89
C ALA A 188 39.94 -41.33 7.13
N THR A 189 39.37 -42.09 8.07
CA THR A 189 37.94 -41.98 8.44
C THR A 189 37.60 -40.62 9.04
N PHE A 190 38.48 -40.14 9.95
CA PHE A 190 38.36 -38.82 10.54
C PHE A 190 38.41 -37.69 9.50
N THR A 191 39.40 -37.76 8.58
CA THR A 191 39.53 -36.79 7.48
C THR A 191 38.27 -36.76 6.57
N HIS A 192 37.74 -37.91 6.22
CA HIS A 192 36.51 -38.00 5.43
C HIS A 192 35.30 -37.39 6.16
N SER A 193 35.15 -37.64 7.46
CA SER A 193 34.09 -37.06 8.28
C SER A 193 34.22 -35.55 8.36
N ALA A 194 35.45 -35.03 8.53
CA ALA A 194 35.71 -33.59 8.54
C ALA A 194 35.39 -32.91 7.21
N ILE A 195 35.72 -33.54 6.06
CA ILE A 195 35.36 -33.06 4.72
C ILE A 195 33.84 -33.00 4.57
N LYS A 196 33.14 -34.07 4.95
CA LYS A 196 31.67 -34.14 4.87
C LYS A 196 31.01 -33.03 5.71
N LEU A 197 31.45 -32.87 6.96
CA LEU A 197 30.91 -31.84 7.85
C LEU A 197 31.16 -30.42 7.33
N LYS A 198 32.37 -30.16 6.78
CA LYS A 198 32.72 -28.89 6.16
C LYS A 198 31.78 -28.55 5.00
N ASN A 199 31.48 -29.53 4.14
CA ASN A 199 30.57 -29.32 3.01
C ASN A 199 29.13 -29.08 3.46
N GLN A 200 28.63 -29.84 4.43
CA GLN A 200 27.30 -29.63 5.01
C GLN A 200 27.16 -28.24 5.65
N ASN A 201 28.17 -27.83 6.43
CA ASN A 201 28.14 -26.48 7.00
C ASN A 201 28.14 -25.38 5.94
N ARG A 202 28.83 -25.56 4.83
CA ARG A 202 28.84 -24.61 3.74
C ARG A 202 27.45 -24.50 3.04
N GLU A 203 26.80 -25.63 2.83
CA GLU A 203 25.46 -25.69 2.28
C GLU A 203 24.44 -25.01 3.21
N LEU A 204 24.51 -25.29 4.51
CA LEU A 204 23.66 -24.68 5.52
C LEU A 204 23.87 -23.15 5.60
N LEU A 205 25.12 -22.69 5.55
CA LEU A 205 25.40 -21.24 5.55
C LEU A 205 24.76 -20.54 4.34
N ASN A 206 24.90 -21.11 3.14
CA ASN A 206 24.28 -20.55 1.94
C ASN A 206 22.74 -20.53 2.06
N GLU A 207 22.14 -21.58 2.64
CA GLU A 207 20.68 -21.62 2.85
C GLU A 207 20.22 -20.55 3.86
N VAL A 208 20.98 -20.38 4.94
CA VAL A 208 20.70 -19.35 5.97
C VAL A 208 20.85 -17.94 5.37
N GLU A 209 21.91 -17.68 4.61
CA GLU A 209 22.11 -16.38 3.94
C GLU A 209 20.94 -16.04 3.01
N ASN A 210 20.51 -16.98 2.16
CA ASN A 210 19.36 -16.78 1.28
C ASN A 210 18.05 -16.53 2.06
N LYS A 211 17.84 -17.27 3.16
CA LYS A 211 16.67 -17.06 4.02
C LYS A 211 16.70 -15.70 4.72
N VAL A 212 17.87 -15.25 5.18
CA VAL A 212 18.04 -13.94 5.81
C VAL A 212 17.74 -12.83 4.81
N GLU A 213 18.26 -12.93 3.58
CA GLU A 213 17.98 -11.95 2.51
C GLU A 213 16.48 -11.88 2.20
N GLN A 214 15.84 -13.02 1.96
CA GLN A 214 14.38 -13.08 1.71
C GLN A 214 13.56 -12.49 2.87
N ARG A 215 13.92 -12.83 4.12
CA ARG A 215 13.23 -12.30 5.29
C ARG A 215 13.45 -10.81 5.47
N THR A 216 14.63 -10.32 5.15
CA THR A 216 14.95 -8.89 5.23
C THR A 216 14.13 -8.10 4.21
N GLU A 217 14.02 -8.59 2.99
CA GLU A 217 13.17 -8.00 1.96
C GLU A 217 11.69 -8.02 2.36
N GLU A 218 11.22 -9.15 2.91
CA GLU A 218 9.85 -9.29 3.39
C GLU A 218 9.54 -8.32 4.53
N ILE A 219 10.43 -8.21 5.52
CA ILE A 219 10.31 -7.26 6.64
C ILE A 219 10.30 -5.82 6.12
N TYR A 220 11.21 -5.49 5.19
CA TYR A 220 11.24 -4.16 4.58
C TYR A 220 9.92 -3.83 3.89
N ARG A 221 9.38 -4.77 3.11
CA ARG A 221 8.09 -4.60 2.41
C ARG A 221 6.94 -4.45 3.40
N LEU A 222 6.82 -5.34 4.39
CA LEU A 222 5.75 -5.28 5.40
C LEU A 222 5.81 -4.01 6.25
N SER A 223 7.01 -3.51 6.54
CA SER A 223 7.21 -2.30 7.35
C SER A 223 6.97 -1.01 6.57
N ASN A 224 7.21 -0.98 5.26
CA ASN A 224 7.25 0.26 4.48
C ASN A 224 6.15 0.37 3.41
N THR A 225 5.47 -0.72 3.06
CA THR A 225 4.43 -0.66 2.02
C THR A 225 3.06 -1.05 2.57
N ASP A 226 2.01 -0.53 1.95
CA ASP A 226 0.63 -0.97 2.15
C ASP A 226 0.45 -2.35 1.49
N PRO A 227 -0.03 -3.36 2.23
CA PRO A 227 -0.11 -4.74 1.71
C PRO A 227 -1.14 -4.92 0.59
N LEU A 228 -2.10 -4.02 0.46
CA LEU A 228 -3.12 -4.09 -0.58
C LEU A 228 -2.62 -3.48 -1.89
N THR A 229 -1.99 -2.30 -1.82
CA THR A 229 -1.68 -1.47 -3.00
C THR A 229 -0.21 -1.50 -3.40
N ASN A 230 0.68 -2.01 -2.55
CA ASN A 230 2.14 -1.96 -2.68
C ASN A 230 2.75 -0.54 -2.78
N LEU A 231 1.96 0.51 -2.58
CA LEU A 231 2.48 1.86 -2.38
C LEU A 231 3.14 1.97 -0.99
N LEU A 232 3.85 3.05 -0.73
CA LEU A 232 4.30 3.33 0.63
C LEU A 232 3.10 3.35 1.58
N ASN A 233 3.30 2.83 2.79
CA ASN A 233 2.35 3.08 3.87
C ASN A 233 2.58 4.47 4.48
N ARG A 234 1.66 4.93 5.30
CA ARG A 234 1.70 6.23 5.96
C ARG A 234 3.02 6.48 6.69
N THR A 235 3.52 5.50 7.45
CA THR A 235 4.74 5.62 8.25
C THR A 235 5.98 5.82 7.38
N ALA A 236 6.12 5.02 6.33
CA ALA A 236 7.25 5.12 5.42
C ALA A 236 7.19 6.43 4.59
N PHE A 237 6.00 6.84 4.17
CA PHE A 237 5.82 8.11 3.47
C PHE A 237 6.28 9.29 4.35
N LEU A 238 5.79 9.38 5.58
CA LEU A 238 6.18 10.44 6.52
C LEU A 238 7.68 10.47 6.76
N LYS A 239 8.30 9.31 6.97
CA LYS A 239 9.75 9.19 7.18
C LYS A 239 10.54 9.70 5.96
N ASN A 240 10.18 9.24 4.77
CA ASN A 240 10.91 9.56 3.54
C ASN A 240 10.68 11.03 3.12
N ALA A 241 9.44 11.51 3.19
CA ALA A 241 9.10 12.89 2.86
C ALA A 241 9.74 13.90 3.81
N ASN A 242 9.73 13.63 5.14
CA ASN A 242 10.44 14.49 6.10
C ASN A 242 11.95 14.53 5.85
N LYS A 243 12.55 13.39 5.51
CA LYS A 243 13.96 13.34 5.14
C LYS A 243 14.23 14.17 3.88
N GLN A 244 13.40 14.05 2.85
CA GLN A 244 13.56 14.81 1.60
C GLN A 244 13.44 16.32 1.82
N LEU A 245 12.47 16.76 2.62
CA LEU A 245 12.31 18.17 2.98
C LEU A 245 13.51 18.70 3.79
N ALA A 246 14.06 17.89 4.70
CA ALA A 246 15.23 18.27 5.49
C ALA A 246 16.51 18.34 4.64
N ASP A 247 16.70 17.39 3.72
CA ASP A 247 17.87 17.32 2.85
C ASP A 247 17.84 18.42 1.77
N ASN A 248 16.66 18.86 1.31
CA ASN A 248 16.46 19.81 0.23
C ASN A 248 15.49 20.97 0.60
N PRO A 249 15.78 21.79 1.60
CA PRO A 249 14.85 22.80 2.14
C PRO A 249 14.51 23.94 1.18
N LYS A 250 15.22 24.07 0.06
CA LYS A 250 14.99 25.12 -0.95
C LYS A 250 14.30 24.60 -2.22
N GLU A 251 14.13 23.30 -2.34
CA GLU A 251 13.49 22.70 -3.50
C GLU A 251 11.97 22.82 -3.39
N PRO A 252 11.25 23.29 -4.42
CA PRO A 252 9.81 23.39 -4.39
C PRO A 252 9.18 22.01 -4.49
N PHE A 253 8.35 21.66 -3.50
CA PHE A 253 7.55 20.44 -3.47
C PHE A 253 6.06 20.78 -3.42
N ALA A 254 5.26 19.94 -4.00
CA ALA A 254 3.81 19.97 -3.82
C ALA A 254 3.33 18.65 -3.23
N LEU A 255 2.41 18.76 -2.28
CA LEU A 255 1.70 17.62 -1.74
C LEU A 255 0.29 17.60 -2.34
N LEU A 256 -0.08 16.48 -2.94
CA LEU A 256 -1.42 16.20 -3.42
C LEU A 256 -2.09 15.24 -2.43
N PHE A 257 -3.23 15.63 -1.89
CA PHE A 257 -4.13 14.78 -1.11
C PHE A 257 -5.27 14.34 -2.02
N VAL A 258 -5.37 13.05 -2.27
CA VAL A 258 -6.31 12.44 -3.22
C VAL A 258 -7.31 11.59 -2.45
N ASP A 259 -8.60 11.86 -2.60
CA ASP A 259 -9.70 11.11 -2.01
C ASP A 259 -10.61 10.58 -3.12
N LEU A 260 -10.97 9.29 -3.06
CA LEU A 260 -11.82 8.66 -4.09
C LEU A 260 -13.31 8.96 -3.85
N ASP A 261 -13.93 9.61 -4.81
CA ASP A 261 -15.36 9.89 -4.76
C ASP A 261 -16.19 8.61 -4.99
N GLY A 262 -17.20 8.41 -4.15
CA GLY A 262 -18.14 7.29 -4.30
C GLY A 262 -17.61 5.91 -3.88
N PHE A 263 -16.39 5.81 -3.35
CA PHE A 263 -15.79 4.52 -2.96
C PHE A 263 -16.60 3.77 -1.91
N LYS A 264 -17.17 4.48 -0.93
CA LYS A 264 -18.07 3.87 0.07
C LYS A 264 -19.28 3.20 -0.58
N GLN A 265 -19.91 3.85 -1.58
CA GLN A 265 -21.05 3.29 -2.32
C GLN A 265 -20.68 2.00 -3.06
N ILE A 266 -19.45 1.89 -3.58
CA ILE A 266 -18.94 0.67 -4.21
C ILE A 266 -18.83 -0.44 -3.17
N ASN A 267 -18.28 -0.16 -1.99
CA ASN A 267 -18.18 -1.14 -0.92
C ASN A 267 -19.56 -1.61 -0.44
N ASP A 268 -20.49 -0.67 -0.25
CA ASP A 268 -21.84 -0.96 0.24
C ASP A 268 -22.68 -1.75 -0.79
N SER A 269 -22.50 -1.45 -2.08
CA SER A 269 -23.29 -2.07 -3.18
C SER A 269 -22.67 -3.36 -3.71
N LEU A 270 -21.33 -3.46 -3.81
CA LEU A 270 -20.62 -4.55 -4.49
C LEU A 270 -19.70 -5.36 -3.55
N GLY A 271 -19.59 -4.93 -2.29
CA GLY A 271 -18.79 -5.58 -1.25
C GLY A 271 -17.30 -5.22 -1.27
N HIS A 272 -16.66 -5.35 -0.11
CA HIS A 272 -15.26 -4.98 0.13
C HIS A 272 -14.24 -5.63 -0.82
N LYS A 273 -14.51 -6.86 -1.31
CA LYS A 273 -13.62 -7.53 -2.27
C LYS A 273 -13.53 -6.79 -3.62
N VAL A 274 -14.60 -6.12 -4.03
CA VAL A 274 -14.60 -5.29 -5.24
C VAL A 274 -13.88 -3.98 -4.95
N GLY A 275 -14.14 -3.35 -3.80
CA GLY A 275 -13.41 -2.17 -3.35
C GLY A 275 -11.89 -2.38 -3.30
N ASP A 276 -11.43 -3.53 -2.77
CA ASP A 276 -10.00 -3.88 -2.75
C ASP A 276 -9.38 -3.95 -4.15
N LYS A 277 -10.12 -4.46 -5.12
CA LYS A 277 -9.65 -4.48 -6.53
C LYS A 277 -9.57 -3.08 -7.12
N VAL A 278 -10.56 -2.24 -6.82
CA VAL A 278 -10.56 -0.83 -7.24
C VAL A 278 -9.34 -0.11 -6.66
N LEU A 279 -9.06 -0.26 -5.36
CA LEU A 279 -7.89 0.35 -4.72
C LEU A 279 -6.56 -0.09 -5.34
N LYS A 280 -6.41 -1.39 -5.65
CA LYS A 280 -5.22 -1.91 -6.34
C LYS A 280 -5.01 -1.27 -7.70
N GLU A 281 -6.08 -1.14 -8.43
CA GLU A 281 -6.05 -0.58 -9.78
C GLU A 281 -5.74 0.92 -9.74
N ILE A 282 -6.39 1.68 -8.86
CA ILE A 282 -6.11 3.11 -8.67
C ILE A 282 -4.64 3.33 -8.28
N ALA A 283 -4.11 2.50 -7.35
CA ALA A 283 -2.71 2.56 -6.98
C ALA A 283 -1.75 2.32 -8.16
N LEU A 284 -2.10 1.38 -9.05
CA LEU A 284 -1.34 1.13 -10.28
C LEU A 284 -1.39 2.33 -11.22
N ARG A 285 -2.56 2.94 -11.42
CA ARG A 285 -2.76 4.13 -12.26
C ARG A 285 -1.99 5.33 -11.74
N ILE A 286 -2.09 5.61 -10.43
CA ILE A 286 -1.29 6.64 -9.78
C ILE A 286 0.20 6.36 -10.00
N SER A 287 0.64 5.11 -9.84
CA SER A 287 2.04 4.73 -10.03
C SER A 287 2.52 4.98 -11.46
N ASN A 288 1.70 4.70 -12.46
CA ASN A 288 2.05 4.88 -13.87
C ASN A 288 2.17 6.36 -14.26
N VAL A 289 1.28 7.21 -13.74
CA VAL A 289 1.35 8.67 -13.98
C VAL A 289 2.51 9.30 -13.21
N CYS A 290 2.79 8.80 -12.01
CA CYS A 290 3.77 9.37 -11.07
C CYS A 290 5.18 8.79 -11.20
N ASN A 291 5.58 8.23 -12.35
CA ASN A 291 6.87 7.54 -12.50
C ASN A 291 8.09 8.39 -12.12
N GLN A 292 8.03 9.70 -12.31
CA GLN A 292 9.11 10.64 -12.00
C GLN A 292 8.92 11.36 -10.65
N GLN A 293 7.84 11.08 -9.92
CA GLN A 293 7.54 11.77 -8.68
C GLN A 293 8.21 11.09 -7.48
N LEU A 294 8.49 11.88 -6.44
CA LEU A 294 9.31 11.44 -5.31
C LEU A 294 8.66 10.32 -4.51
N PHE A 295 7.48 10.55 -3.96
CA PHE A 295 6.82 9.59 -3.08
C PHE A 295 5.32 9.55 -3.32
N LYS A 296 4.76 8.36 -3.23
CA LYS A 296 3.33 8.07 -3.31
C LYS A 296 2.96 7.04 -2.27
N CYS A 297 1.89 7.28 -1.55
CA CYS A 297 1.42 6.35 -0.52
C CYS A 297 -0.10 6.22 -0.51
N ARG A 298 -0.57 5.14 0.09
CA ARG A 298 -1.93 5.02 0.56
C ARG A 298 -1.97 5.51 2.02
N TRP A 299 -2.71 6.61 2.23
CA TRP A 299 -2.79 7.26 3.53
C TRP A 299 -3.71 6.50 4.50
N GLY A 300 -4.84 6.02 3.99
CA GLY A 300 -5.81 5.19 4.69
C GLY A 300 -7.10 5.06 3.89
N GLY A 301 -7.85 3.98 4.06
CA GLY A 301 -9.13 3.80 3.35
C GLY A 301 -9.00 4.00 1.84
N ASP A 302 -9.64 5.05 1.34
CA ASP A 302 -9.68 5.52 -0.05
C ASP A 302 -8.81 6.76 -0.31
N GLU A 303 -7.93 7.12 0.63
CA GLU A 303 -7.07 8.30 0.56
C GLU A 303 -5.65 7.94 0.10
N PHE A 304 -5.10 8.77 -0.78
CA PHE A 304 -3.73 8.66 -1.28
C PHE A 304 -3.00 10.01 -1.16
N LEU A 305 -1.70 9.95 -0.88
CA LEU A 305 -0.83 11.12 -0.90
C LEU A 305 0.26 10.97 -1.95
N ILE A 306 0.56 12.07 -2.64
CA ILE A 306 1.64 12.16 -3.62
C ILE A 306 2.48 13.39 -3.28
N LEU A 307 3.77 13.18 -3.04
CA LEU A 307 4.75 14.27 -2.94
C LEU A 307 5.47 14.39 -4.28
N ALA A 308 5.35 15.54 -4.91
CA ALA A 308 5.86 15.81 -6.26
C ALA A 308 6.75 17.04 -6.28
N THR A 309 7.76 17.06 -7.15
CA THR A 309 8.47 18.28 -7.51
C THR A 309 7.72 19.01 -8.61
N TYR A 310 7.80 20.33 -8.66
CA TYR A 310 7.19 21.16 -9.70
C TYR A 310 8.07 22.37 -10.00
N GLN A 311 7.98 22.92 -11.20
CA GLN A 311 8.70 24.14 -11.59
C GLN A 311 7.81 25.39 -11.47
N ASN A 312 6.52 25.24 -11.74
CA ASN A 312 5.52 26.30 -11.66
C ASN A 312 4.13 25.74 -11.39
N GLN A 313 3.22 26.59 -10.95
CA GLN A 313 1.86 26.22 -10.60
C GLN A 313 1.07 25.61 -11.78
N ALA A 314 1.32 26.05 -13.01
CA ALA A 314 0.61 25.53 -14.19
C ALA A 314 0.98 24.05 -14.44
N GLU A 315 2.26 23.70 -14.32
CA GLU A 315 2.74 22.32 -14.41
C GLU A 315 2.12 21.44 -13.31
N LEU A 316 2.03 21.96 -12.08
CA LEU A 316 1.40 21.24 -10.97
C LEU A 316 -0.08 20.97 -11.25
N ILE A 317 -0.80 21.96 -11.75
CA ILE A 317 -2.23 21.80 -12.13
C ILE A 317 -2.38 20.76 -13.25
N GLU A 318 -1.53 20.82 -14.28
CA GLU A 318 -1.52 19.83 -15.36
C GLU A 318 -1.23 18.42 -14.85
N PHE A 319 -0.26 18.27 -13.97
CA PHE A 319 0.06 17.00 -13.33
C PHE A 319 -1.12 16.46 -12.50
N ALA A 320 -1.72 17.29 -11.66
CA ALA A 320 -2.88 16.89 -10.86
C ALA A 320 -4.08 16.49 -11.74
N ASN A 321 -4.31 17.19 -12.84
CA ASN A 321 -5.34 16.83 -13.83
C ASN A 321 -5.01 15.48 -14.51
N LYS A 322 -3.75 15.19 -14.84
CA LYS A 322 -3.35 13.87 -15.37
C LYS A 322 -3.61 12.75 -14.37
N VAL A 323 -3.32 12.99 -13.09
CA VAL A 323 -3.64 12.03 -12.01
C VAL A 323 -5.15 11.81 -11.94
N LEU A 324 -5.94 12.89 -11.90
CA LEU A 324 -7.40 12.84 -11.84
C LEU A 324 -8.00 12.10 -13.05
N GLN A 325 -7.56 12.42 -14.25
CA GLN A 325 -8.01 11.76 -15.49
C GLN A 325 -7.65 10.27 -15.50
N SER A 326 -6.45 9.92 -15.03
CA SER A 326 -6.03 8.52 -14.92
C SER A 326 -6.89 7.73 -13.95
N ILE A 327 -7.29 8.32 -12.81
CA ILE A 327 -8.18 7.70 -11.84
C ILE A 327 -9.57 7.51 -12.43
N SER A 328 -10.10 8.54 -13.10
CA SER A 328 -11.47 8.58 -13.65
C SER A 328 -11.63 7.87 -15.00
N ALA A 329 -10.54 7.41 -15.63
CA ALA A 329 -10.60 6.74 -16.93
C ALA A 329 -11.40 5.43 -16.89
N GLU A 330 -12.16 5.14 -17.94
CA GLU A 330 -12.93 3.89 -18.07
C GLU A 330 -12.04 2.64 -17.98
N HIS A 331 -12.58 1.58 -17.39
CA HIS A 331 -11.92 0.28 -17.22
C HIS A 331 -12.42 -0.74 -18.23
N GLU A 332 -11.52 -1.40 -18.93
CA GLU A 332 -11.87 -2.50 -19.84
C GLU A 332 -12.43 -3.73 -19.10
N THR A 333 -12.03 -3.94 -17.85
CA THR A 333 -12.30 -5.18 -17.11
C THR A 333 -13.62 -5.18 -16.33
N TYR A 334 -14.18 -4.01 -15.97
CA TYR A 334 -15.38 -3.92 -15.14
C TYR A 334 -16.39 -2.91 -15.69
N LYS A 335 -17.45 -3.38 -16.30
CA LYS A 335 -18.59 -2.56 -16.83
C LYS A 335 -19.25 -1.66 -15.76
N TYR A 336 -18.86 -1.75 -14.49
CA TYR A 336 -19.46 -1.03 -13.36
C TYR A 336 -18.67 0.21 -12.91
N GLN A 337 -17.54 0.52 -13.54
CA GLN A 337 -16.60 1.54 -13.05
C GLN A 337 -16.77 2.96 -13.61
N LYS A 338 -17.92 3.27 -14.18
CA LYS A 338 -18.30 4.66 -14.54
C LYS A 338 -18.44 5.60 -13.32
N TRP A 339 -18.14 5.12 -12.11
CA TRP A 339 -18.54 5.72 -10.83
C TRP A 339 -17.39 6.17 -9.93
N VAL A 340 -16.14 5.89 -10.27
CA VAL A 340 -14.99 6.30 -9.47
C VAL A 340 -14.36 7.54 -10.08
N SER A 341 -14.44 8.62 -9.35
CA SER A 341 -13.71 9.85 -9.56
C SER A 341 -12.80 10.08 -8.36
N ALA A 342 -12.04 11.15 -8.36
CA ALA A 342 -11.27 11.57 -7.21
C ALA A 342 -11.37 13.09 -7.03
N THR A 343 -11.31 13.53 -5.79
CA THR A 343 -11.13 14.94 -5.47
C THR A 343 -9.71 15.14 -4.95
N ILE A 344 -8.99 16.13 -5.47
CA ILE A 344 -7.59 16.37 -5.18
C ILE A 344 -7.40 17.75 -4.56
N GLY A 345 -6.81 17.78 -3.35
CA GLY A 345 -6.33 19.01 -2.74
C GLY A 345 -4.81 19.11 -2.85
N MET A 346 -4.29 20.30 -3.10
CA MET A 346 -2.87 20.54 -3.30
C MET A 346 -2.34 21.60 -2.34
N ALA A 347 -1.15 21.36 -1.78
CA ALA A 347 -0.41 22.35 -1.00
C ALA A 347 1.04 22.42 -1.48
N MET A 348 1.57 23.63 -1.60
CA MET A 348 2.91 23.92 -2.11
C MET A 348 3.87 24.27 -0.96
N TYR A 349 5.05 23.65 -0.96
CA TYR A 349 6.14 23.98 -0.05
C TYR A 349 7.06 25.02 -0.71
N PRO A 350 7.53 26.04 0.03
CA PRO A 350 7.23 26.34 1.45
C PRO A 350 6.01 27.26 1.66
N GLU A 351 5.26 27.64 0.62
CA GLU A 351 4.23 28.68 0.63
C GLU A 351 3.04 28.34 1.55
N HIS A 352 2.58 27.07 1.51
CA HIS A 352 1.40 26.60 2.23
C HIS A 352 1.74 25.80 3.51
N GLY A 353 3.03 25.75 3.89
CA GLY A 353 3.49 25.12 5.11
C GLY A 353 5.01 24.99 5.17
N SER A 354 5.57 25.19 6.37
CA SER A 354 7.01 25.09 6.63
C SER A 354 7.47 23.67 6.98
N ASP A 355 6.54 22.77 7.23
CA ASP A 355 6.77 21.37 7.57
C ASP A 355 5.73 20.45 6.90
N LEU A 356 6.04 19.15 6.88
CA LEU A 356 5.20 18.16 6.20
C LEU A 356 3.79 18.05 6.79
N ASN A 357 3.64 18.14 8.11
CA ASN A 357 2.34 18.00 8.75
C ASN A 357 1.43 19.18 8.39
N THR A 358 1.98 20.39 8.35
CA THR A 358 1.27 21.59 7.91
C THR A 358 0.86 21.47 6.45
N LEU A 359 1.75 20.97 5.56
CA LEU A 359 1.42 20.72 4.15
C LEU A 359 0.29 19.71 3.98
N ILE A 360 0.34 18.59 4.72
CA ILE A 360 -0.72 17.57 4.68
C ILE A 360 -2.05 18.18 5.09
N ARG A 361 -2.07 18.95 6.18
CA ARG A 361 -3.28 19.63 6.65
C ARG A 361 -3.80 20.63 5.62
N SER A 362 -2.92 21.41 4.99
CA SER A 362 -3.30 22.40 3.97
C SER A 362 -3.89 21.72 2.73
N ALA A 363 -3.27 20.62 2.26
CA ALA A 363 -3.79 19.85 1.14
C ALA A 363 -5.14 19.19 1.46
N ASP A 364 -5.32 18.65 2.66
CA ASP A 364 -6.57 18.08 3.14
C ASP A 364 -7.69 19.14 3.19
N ILE A 365 -7.42 20.33 3.71
CA ILE A 365 -8.38 21.46 3.70
C ILE A 365 -8.81 21.79 2.27
N ALA A 366 -7.89 21.87 1.33
CA ALA A 366 -8.18 22.16 -0.06
C ALA A 366 -9.03 21.06 -0.71
N MET A 367 -8.69 19.79 -0.45
CA MET A 367 -9.43 18.61 -0.93
C MET A 367 -10.84 18.59 -0.37
N TYR A 368 -10.98 18.74 0.95
CA TYR A 368 -12.28 18.73 1.62
C TYR A 368 -13.21 19.85 1.11
N HIS A 369 -12.68 21.07 0.96
CA HIS A 369 -13.43 22.18 0.39
C HIS A 369 -13.89 21.86 -1.05
N GLN A 370 -13.01 21.32 -1.88
CA GLN A 370 -13.34 20.97 -3.26
C GLN A 370 -14.40 19.87 -3.32
N LYS A 371 -14.31 18.86 -2.48
CA LYS A 371 -15.25 17.73 -2.42
C LYS A 371 -16.68 18.19 -2.12
N ARG A 372 -16.80 19.29 -1.37
CA ARG A 372 -18.08 19.92 -1.05
C ARG A 372 -18.64 20.76 -2.19
N MET A 373 -17.77 21.48 -2.90
CA MET A 373 -18.21 22.34 -4.01
C MET A 373 -18.58 21.53 -5.25
N ALA A 374 -17.67 20.65 -5.66
CA ALA A 374 -17.86 19.79 -6.82
C ALA A 374 -16.85 18.64 -6.76
N LYS A 375 -17.34 17.41 -6.59
CA LYS A 375 -16.53 16.19 -6.68
C LYS A 375 -15.87 16.06 -8.05
N GLY A 376 -14.80 15.30 -8.15
CA GLY A 376 -14.13 15.06 -9.42
C GLY A 376 -13.32 16.25 -9.92
N ASN A 377 -12.79 17.07 -9.04
CA ASN A 377 -12.02 18.27 -9.37
C ASN A 377 -10.78 18.43 -8.50
N ILE A 378 -9.97 19.41 -8.82
CA ILE A 378 -8.73 19.76 -8.09
C ILE A 378 -8.89 21.13 -7.44
N ASN A 379 -8.21 21.34 -6.31
CA ASN A 379 -8.12 22.64 -5.65
C ASN A 379 -6.74 22.86 -5.03
N ILE A 380 -6.27 24.10 -5.07
CA ILE A 380 -5.03 24.51 -4.42
C ILE A 380 -5.41 25.21 -3.11
N TYR A 381 -4.71 24.88 -2.05
CA TYR A 381 -4.86 25.54 -0.76
C TYR A 381 -4.58 27.04 -0.88
N ASN A 382 -5.38 27.81 -0.14
CA ASN A 382 -5.08 29.19 0.18
C ASN A 382 -5.63 29.50 1.58
N ASP A 383 -5.14 30.54 2.22
CA ASP A 383 -5.51 30.88 3.60
C ASP A 383 -6.99 31.17 3.79
N SER A 384 -7.70 31.61 2.74
CA SER A 384 -9.14 31.85 2.83
C SER A 384 -9.93 30.55 3.06
N LEU A 385 -9.44 29.40 2.59
CA LEU A 385 -10.07 28.10 2.83
C LEU A 385 -9.99 27.69 4.30
N LYS A 386 -8.87 27.95 4.94
CA LYS A 386 -8.68 27.70 6.37
C LYS A 386 -9.62 28.56 7.20
N LEU A 387 -9.70 29.86 6.89
CA LEU A 387 -10.61 30.77 7.57
C LEU A 387 -12.08 30.36 7.41
N LYS A 388 -12.47 29.91 6.21
CA LYS A 388 -13.81 29.35 5.99
C LYS A 388 -14.08 28.13 6.84
N GLN A 389 -13.15 27.18 6.91
CA GLN A 389 -13.30 25.97 7.70
C GLN A 389 -13.40 26.28 9.20
N GLU A 390 -12.58 27.19 9.71
CA GLU A 390 -12.63 27.65 11.10
C GLU A 390 -13.97 28.34 11.42
N ARG A 391 -14.46 29.18 10.50
CA ARG A 391 -15.78 29.84 10.62
C ARG A 391 -16.92 28.81 10.61
N GLU A 392 -16.92 27.87 9.68
CA GLU A 392 -17.93 26.81 9.60
C GLU A 392 -17.98 25.97 10.88
N TYR A 393 -16.81 25.62 11.42
CA TYR A 393 -16.73 24.87 12.68
C TYR A 393 -17.31 25.69 13.86
N LEU A 394 -16.95 26.96 13.96
CA LEU A 394 -17.48 27.86 14.97
C LEU A 394 -19.01 27.98 14.85
N LEU A 395 -19.49 28.23 13.63
CA LEU A 395 -20.93 28.38 13.38
C LEU A 395 -21.68 27.08 13.66
N SER A 396 -21.12 25.90 13.35
CA SER A 396 -21.78 24.62 13.64
C SER A 396 -21.97 24.40 15.15
N GLN A 397 -20.98 24.75 15.97
CA GLN A 397 -21.09 24.65 17.42
C GLN A 397 -22.15 25.61 17.98
N ARG A 398 -22.18 26.85 17.50
CA ARG A 398 -23.14 27.87 17.96
C ARG A 398 -24.56 27.60 17.47
N LEU A 399 -24.70 27.01 16.29
CA LEU A 399 -26.01 26.67 15.73
C LEU A 399 -26.71 25.56 16.53
N ALA A 400 -25.92 24.63 17.11
CA ALA A 400 -26.47 23.57 17.94
C ALA A 400 -27.25 24.08 19.17
N SER A 401 -26.83 25.21 19.75
CA SER A 401 -27.52 25.88 20.88
C SER A 401 -28.47 27.03 20.46
N ALA A 402 -28.48 27.39 19.18
CA ALA A 402 -29.17 28.58 18.68
C ALA A 402 -30.69 28.63 18.98
N ILE A 403 -31.36 27.46 19.05
CA ILE A 403 -32.77 27.35 19.41
C ILE A 403 -32.97 27.69 20.89
N GLU A 404 -32.13 27.13 21.78
CA GLU A 404 -32.22 27.33 23.23
C GLU A 404 -31.85 28.77 23.64
N GLU A 405 -30.89 29.34 22.93
CA GLU A 405 -30.43 30.73 23.14
C GLU A 405 -31.35 31.77 22.51
N ASN A 406 -32.43 31.38 21.85
CA ASN A 406 -33.35 32.26 21.12
C ASN A 406 -32.65 33.20 20.10
N SER A 407 -31.54 32.72 19.51
CA SER A 407 -30.80 33.45 18.48
C SER A 407 -31.38 33.25 17.06
N LEU A 408 -32.24 32.26 16.90
CA LEU A 408 -33.03 32.04 15.67
C LEU A 408 -34.36 32.75 15.74
N ARG A 409 -34.81 33.36 14.61
CA ARG A 409 -36.13 33.97 14.48
C ARG A 409 -36.66 33.77 13.07
N LEU A 410 -37.99 33.85 12.93
CA LEU A 410 -38.66 33.89 11.62
C LEU A 410 -39.04 35.32 11.25
N VAL A 411 -38.83 35.66 9.99
CA VAL A 411 -39.42 36.84 9.36
C VAL A 411 -40.36 36.38 8.25
N PHE A 412 -41.35 37.20 7.91
CA PHE A 412 -42.43 36.83 7.02
C PHE A 412 -42.46 37.77 5.82
N GLN A 413 -42.53 37.20 4.60
CA GLN A 413 -42.66 37.96 3.38
C GLN A 413 -44.02 37.66 2.71
N PRO A 414 -44.82 38.68 2.37
CA PRO A 414 -46.14 38.47 1.80
C PRO A 414 -46.07 37.97 0.34
N ILE A 415 -46.93 37.00 0.04
CA ILE A 415 -47.26 36.55 -1.31
C ILE A 415 -48.68 37.07 -1.59
N VAL A 416 -48.83 37.80 -2.70
CA VAL A 416 -50.08 38.47 -3.02
C VAL A 416 -50.70 37.91 -4.30
N ASP A 417 -52.02 37.89 -4.38
CA ASP A 417 -52.75 37.62 -5.63
C ASP A 417 -52.42 38.69 -6.67
N SER A 418 -52.08 38.30 -7.88
CA SER A 418 -51.58 39.20 -8.93
C SER A 418 -52.63 40.20 -9.43
N LYS A 419 -53.95 39.89 -9.30
CA LYS A 419 -55.04 40.71 -9.79
C LYS A 419 -55.61 41.65 -8.73
N THR A 420 -55.71 41.16 -7.50
CA THR A 420 -56.34 41.91 -6.39
C THR A 420 -55.28 42.53 -5.44
N SER A 421 -54.04 42.20 -5.57
CA SER A 421 -52.96 42.59 -4.65
C SER A 421 -53.18 42.20 -3.17
N LYS A 422 -54.17 41.36 -2.89
CA LYS A 422 -54.46 40.88 -1.54
C LYS A 422 -53.47 39.78 -1.13
N VAL A 423 -53.05 39.78 0.13
CA VAL A 423 -52.17 38.74 0.70
C VAL A 423 -52.92 37.42 0.75
N THR A 424 -52.35 36.36 0.17
CA THR A 424 -52.85 34.99 0.18
C THR A 424 -52.06 34.10 1.09
N SER A 425 -50.74 34.33 1.21
CA SER A 425 -49.85 33.58 2.10
C SER A 425 -48.63 34.43 2.50
N PHE A 426 -47.93 33.97 3.50
CA PHE A 426 -46.62 34.50 3.86
C PHE A 426 -45.57 33.39 3.76
N GLU A 427 -44.42 33.68 3.15
CA GLU A 427 -43.27 32.84 3.26
C GLU A 427 -42.53 33.12 4.57
N SER A 428 -42.27 32.07 5.37
CA SER A 428 -41.46 32.14 6.59
C SER A 428 -39.99 31.94 6.27
N LEU A 429 -39.22 32.95 6.56
CA LEU A 429 -37.78 32.97 6.27
C LEU A 429 -36.98 32.99 7.55
N LEU A 430 -36.12 31.98 7.73
CA LEU A 430 -35.30 31.84 8.91
C LEU A 430 -34.19 32.88 8.92
N ARG A 431 -33.91 33.45 10.11
CA ARG A 431 -32.84 34.42 10.38
C ARG A 431 -32.08 33.99 11.62
N TRP A 432 -30.79 34.09 11.55
CA TRP A 432 -29.91 33.82 12.66
C TRP A 432 -29.06 35.03 12.99
N GLN A 433 -29.02 35.41 14.27
CA GLN A 433 -28.21 36.50 14.78
C GLN A 433 -27.24 35.92 15.84
N LEU A 434 -25.97 36.11 15.63
CA LEU A 434 -24.93 35.64 16.53
C LEU A 434 -24.02 36.80 16.90
N ASP A 435 -23.92 37.08 18.20
CA ASP A 435 -23.06 38.15 18.76
C ASP A 435 -23.23 39.53 18.07
N GLY A 436 -24.44 39.83 17.60
CA GLY A 436 -24.79 41.06 16.86
C GLY A 436 -24.60 41.01 15.35
N GLU A 437 -23.98 39.92 14.81
CA GLU A 437 -23.85 39.67 13.38
C GLU A 437 -25.05 38.90 12.87
N ASN A 438 -25.58 39.28 11.71
CA ASN A 438 -26.61 38.53 10.99
C ASN A 438 -25.90 37.49 10.10
N ILE A 439 -26.09 36.21 10.41
CA ILE A 439 -25.55 35.11 9.58
C ILE A 439 -26.56 34.84 8.46
N PHE A 440 -26.07 34.74 7.22
CA PHE A 440 -26.91 34.52 6.05
C PHE A 440 -27.46 33.08 5.99
N PRO A 441 -28.74 32.90 5.55
CA PRO A 441 -29.35 31.56 5.44
C PRO A 441 -28.51 30.56 4.64
N ASP A 442 -27.96 30.96 3.51
CA ASP A 442 -27.15 30.10 2.64
C ASP A 442 -25.91 29.52 3.37
N GLU A 443 -25.35 30.29 4.33
CA GLU A 443 -24.21 29.85 5.12
C GLU A 443 -24.65 28.86 6.19
N PHE A 444 -25.60 29.20 7.06
CA PHE A 444 -25.91 28.36 8.21
C PHE A 444 -26.85 27.18 7.89
N ILE A 445 -27.70 27.26 6.87
CA ILE A 445 -28.54 26.12 6.44
C ILE A 445 -27.66 25.02 5.89
N THR A 446 -26.66 25.35 5.05
CA THR A 446 -25.67 24.40 4.56
C THR A 446 -24.92 23.73 5.71
N ILE A 447 -24.53 24.49 6.73
CA ILE A 447 -23.90 23.97 7.96
C ILE A 447 -24.88 23.04 8.70
N ALA A 448 -26.15 23.45 8.88
CA ALA A 448 -27.16 22.65 9.55
C ALA A 448 -27.38 21.28 8.86
N GLU A 449 -27.41 21.26 7.54
CA GLU A 449 -27.52 20.04 6.75
C GLU A 449 -26.34 19.11 6.95
N GLN A 450 -25.11 19.64 6.88
CA GLN A 450 -23.87 18.86 7.00
C GLN A 450 -23.65 18.25 8.39
N TYR A 451 -24.03 19.00 9.42
CA TYR A 451 -23.85 18.55 10.81
C TYR A 451 -25.09 17.87 11.39
N GLY A 452 -26.13 17.61 10.55
CA GLY A 452 -27.35 16.93 10.97
C GLY A 452 -28.26 17.75 11.87
N LEU A 453 -28.06 19.07 11.97
CA LEU A 453 -28.87 19.98 12.79
C LEU A 453 -30.17 20.40 12.08
N ILE A 454 -30.24 20.23 10.76
CA ILE A 454 -31.35 20.69 9.94
C ILE A 454 -32.71 20.08 10.33
N THR A 455 -32.72 18.83 10.81
CA THR A 455 -33.96 18.16 11.22
C THR A 455 -34.58 18.83 12.46
N GLN A 456 -33.77 19.09 13.49
CA GLN A 456 -34.24 19.73 14.71
C GLN A 456 -34.66 21.18 14.43
N MET A 457 -33.82 21.91 13.71
CA MET A 457 -34.06 23.31 13.33
C MET A 457 -35.34 23.44 12.47
N GLY A 458 -35.53 22.56 11.49
CA GLY A 458 -36.70 22.59 10.64
C GLY A 458 -38.01 22.25 11.37
N LEU A 459 -37.98 21.32 12.33
CA LEU A 459 -39.16 21.07 13.18
C LEU A 459 -39.50 22.28 14.04
N TRP A 460 -38.52 23.00 14.55
CA TRP A 460 -38.72 24.27 15.27
C TRP A 460 -39.32 25.34 14.33
N VAL A 461 -38.81 25.47 13.10
CA VAL A 461 -39.36 26.39 12.08
C VAL A 461 -40.83 26.06 11.81
N ILE A 462 -41.18 24.80 11.60
CA ILE A 462 -42.57 24.35 11.37
C ILE A 462 -43.45 24.69 12.59
N GLU A 463 -42.94 24.51 13.80
CA GLU A 463 -43.69 24.85 15.02
C GLU A 463 -43.96 26.36 15.12
N GLN A 464 -42.95 27.20 14.87
CA GLN A 464 -43.12 28.65 14.84
C GLN A 464 -44.08 29.10 13.72
N ALA A 465 -43.98 28.51 12.52
CA ALA A 465 -44.88 28.78 11.41
C ALA A 465 -46.32 28.37 11.75
N CYS A 466 -46.54 27.24 12.43
CA CYS A 466 -47.89 26.84 12.91
C CYS A 466 -48.46 27.81 13.93
N ILE A 467 -47.65 28.37 14.83
CA ILE A 467 -48.10 29.39 15.79
C ILE A 467 -48.64 30.62 15.04
N GLN A 468 -47.96 31.05 13.99
CA GLN A 468 -48.42 32.20 13.18
C GLN A 468 -49.62 31.85 12.30
N ALA A 469 -49.62 30.70 11.62
CA ALA A 469 -50.76 30.24 10.83
C ALA A 469 -52.05 30.13 11.67
N ASN A 470 -51.94 29.69 12.94
CA ASN A 470 -53.10 29.66 13.84
C ASN A 470 -53.64 31.08 14.18
N LYS A 471 -52.75 32.08 14.37
CA LYS A 471 -53.17 33.48 14.53
C LYS A 471 -53.91 33.97 13.28
N PHE A 472 -53.41 33.67 12.08
CA PHE A 472 -54.03 34.07 10.80
C PHE A 472 -55.37 33.38 10.53
N ASN A 473 -55.62 32.18 11.12
CA ASN A 473 -56.90 31.49 11.02
C ASN A 473 -58.09 32.25 11.64
N HIS A 474 -57.79 33.20 12.55
CA HIS A 474 -58.81 34.06 13.15
C HIS A 474 -59.14 35.31 12.31
N LEU A 475 -58.45 35.53 11.20
CA LEU A 475 -58.73 36.62 10.27
C LEU A 475 -59.92 36.27 9.36
N PRO A 476 -60.64 37.28 8.83
CA PRO A 476 -61.77 37.05 7.88
C PRO A 476 -61.34 36.27 6.64
N THR A 477 -60.12 36.47 6.18
CA THR A 477 -59.48 35.74 5.08
C THR A 477 -58.42 34.82 5.66
N LYS A 478 -58.53 33.52 5.41
CA LYS A 478 -57.50 32.55 5.82
C LYS A 478 -56.23 32.78 5.01
N ILE A 479 -55.13 32.97 5.70
CA ILE A 479 -53.82 33.24 5.11
C ILE A 479 -52.92 32.04 5.44
N ALA A 480 -52.30 31.42 4.42
CA ALA A 480 -51.40 30.31 4.59
C ALA A 480 -49.98 30.77 4.97
N VAL A 481 -49.20 29.89 5.53
CA VAL A 481 -47.76 30.10 5.80
C VAL A 481 -46.96 29.05 5.06
N SER A 482 -45.95 29.46 4.31
CA SER A 482 -45.00 28.59 3.64
C SER A 482 -43.77 28.38 4.48
N VAL A 483 -43.23 27.15 4.49
CA VAL A 483 -42.01 26.77 5.18
C VAL A 483 -41.07 26.01 4.24
N ASN A 484 -39.82 26.40 4.20
CA ASN A 484 -38.77 25.71 3.46
C ASN A 484 -38.37 24.43 4.18
N VAL A 485 -38.33 23.31 3.45
CA VAL A 485 -37.98 21.98 3.95
C VAL A 485 -36.84 21.38 3.12
N SER A 486 -35.74 21.01 3.77
CA SER A 486 -34.59 20.37 3.13
C SER A 486 -34.92 18.94 2.72
N VAL A 487 -34.28 18.48 1.64
CA VAL A 487 -34.34 17.08 1.18
C VAL A 487 -33.91 16.10 2.29
N ILE A 488 -32.91 16.47 3.09
CA ILE A 488 -32.42 15.66 4.21
C ILE A 488 -33.52 15.41 5.25
N GLN A 489 -34.39 16.39 5.48
CA GLN A 489 -35.51 16.24 6.40
C GLN A 489 -36.57 15.27 5.84
N LEU A 490 -36.86 15.33 4.54
CA LEU A 490 -37.80 14.42 3.87
C LEU A 490 -37.31 12.98 3.79
N GLN A 491 -36.01 12.75 3.92
CA GLN A 491 -35.39 11.42 4.01
C GLN A 491 -35.54 10.78 5.40
N ASP A 492 -35.86 11.54 6.45
CA ASP A 492 -36.17 11.01 7.78
C ASP A 492 -37.52 10.27 7.77
N PRO A 493 -37.55 8.95 8.02
CA PRO A 493 -38.82 8.17 8.01
C PRO A 493 -39.90 8.70 8.98
N ASP A 494 -39.46 9.36 10.05
CA ASP A 494 -40.33 9.89 11.09
C ASP A 494 -40.77 11.34 10.84
N PHE A 495 -40.23 11.99 9.82
CA PHE A 495 -40.48 13.41 9.56
C PHE A 495 -41.97 13.76 9.46
N VAL A 496 -42.72 13.06 8.60
CA VAL A 496 -44.17 13.28 8.41
C VAL A 496 -44.91 13.12 9.73
N SER A 497 -44.61 12.10 10.52
CA SER A 497 -45.27 11.87 11.81
C SER A 497 -44.98 12.99 12.81
N LYS A 498 -43.75 13.52 12.82
CA LYS A 498 -43.36 14.66 13.66
C LYS A 498 -44.07 15.96 13.26
N VAL A 499 -44.14 16.24 11.95
CA VAL A 499 -44.87 17.39 11.41
C VAL A 499 -46.35 17.33 11.77
N LEU A 500 -46.99 16.19 11.61
CA LEU A 500 -48.42 16.02 11.95
C LEU A 500 -48.67 16.23 13.44
N LYS A 501 -47.79 15.79 14.33
CA LYS A 501 -47.89 16.05 15.79
C LYS A 501 -47.87 17.55 16.08
N ILE A 502 -46.99 18.32 15.42
CA ILE A 502 -46.87 19.77 15.60
C ILE A 502 -48.14 20.45 15.09
N VAL A 503 -48.58 20.16 13.86
CA VAL A 503 -49.77 20.76 13.21
C VAL A 503 -51.03 20.50 14.05
N ASN A 504 -51.21 19.27 14.52
CA ASN A 504 -52.33 18.90 15.40
C ASN A 504 -52.27 19.61 16.77
N ARG A 505 -51.10 19.74 17.37
CA ARG A 505 -50.89 20.47 18.64
C ARG A 505 -51.33 21.92 18.53
N HIS A 506 -51.00 22.58 17.43
CA HIS A 506 -51.30 23.99 17.19
C HIS A 506 -52.65 24.19 16.47
N ARG A 507 -53.44 23.13 16.21
CA ARG A 507 -54.77 23.18 15.58
C ARG A 507 -54.76 23.89 14.24
N VAL A 508 -53.72 23.73 13.43
CA VAL A 508 -53.61 24.29 12.09
C VAL A 508 -54.21 23.31 11.10
N GLU A 509 -55.03 23.79 10.14
CA GLU A 509 -55.46 22.99 9.02
C GLU A 509 -54.24 22.73 8.09
N PRO A 510 -53.91 21.50 7.69
CA PRO A 510 -52.72 21.20 6.87
C PRO A 510 -52.62 22.07 5.60
N LYS A 511 -53.74 22.38 4.95
CA LYS A 511 -53.79 23.23 3.76
C LYS A 511 -53.34 24.68 3.99
N ASN A 512 -53.27 25.15 5.23
CA ASN A 512 -52.79 26.49 5.60
C ASN A 512 -51.27 26.48 5.93
N LEU A 513 -50.61 25.34 5.78
CA LEU A 513 -49.15 25.21 5.86
C LEU A 513 -48.64 24.64 4.55
N HIS A 514 -47.95 25.46 3.75
CA HIS A 514 -47.36 25.07 2.49
C HIS A 514 -45.92 24.57 2.77
N ILE A 515 -45.58 23.45 2.19
CA ILE A 515 -44.23 22.85 2.29
C ILE A 515 -43.47 23.20 1.01
N GLU A 516 -42.44 24.00 1.13
CA GLU A 516 -41.58 24.43 0.01
C GLU A 516 -40.34 23.55 -0.06
N ILE A 517 -40.05 23.02 -1.25
CA ILE A 517 -38.90 22.16 -1.54
C ILE A 517 -38.17 22.68 -2.76
N THR A 518 -36.86 22.71 -2.74
CA THR A 518 -36.06 23.20 -3.87
C THR A 518 -36.08 22.22 -5.05
N GLU A 519 -35.90 22.73 -6.27
CA GLU A 519 -35.82 21.94 -7.50
C GLU A 519 -34.73 20.83 -7.43
N SER A 520 -33.65 21.04 -6.69
CA SER A 520 -32.55 20.09 -6.55
C SER A 520 -32.96 18.72 -6.00
N VAL A 521 -34.11 18.64 -5.34
CA VAL A 521 -34.71 17.39 -4.83
C VAL A 521 -34.87 16.29 -5.91
N PHE A 522 -35.01 16.69 -7.17
CA PHE A 522 -35.19 15.74 -8.27
C PHE A 522 -33.90 15.02 -8.70
N ALA A 523 -32.75 15.47 -8.25
CA ALA A 523 -31.45 14.90 -8.59
C ALA A 523 -31.01 13.74 -7.65
N GLU A 524 -31.62 13.57 -6.48
CA GLU A 524 -31.28 12.58 -5.47
C GLU A 524 -32.20 11.34 -5.44
N ASP A 525 -32.01 10.44 -4.49
CA ASP A 525 -32.69 9.14 -4.38
C ASP A 525 -34.24 9.30 -4.35
N LYS A 526 -34.85 9.01 -5.50
CA LYS A 526 -36.24 9.33 -5.87
C LYS A 526 -37.30 8.66 -4.97
N LEU A 527 -37.04 7.49 -4.38
CA LEU A 527 -38.08 6.66 -3.78
C LEU A 527 -38.50 7.12 -2.37
N THR A 528 -37.53 7.42 -1.51
CA THR A 528 -37.78 7.77 -0.10
C THR A 528 -38.44 9.13 0.01
N PHE A 529 -37.93 10.10 -0.71
CA PHE A 529 -38.48 11.46 -0.81
C PHE A 529 -39.89 11.48 -1.35
N LEU A 530 -40.17 10.81 -2.49
CA LEU A 530 -41.54 10.75 -3.09
C LEU A 530 -42.56 10.19 -2.11
N THR A 531 -42.16 9.21 -1.30
CA THR A 531 -43.05 8.62 -0.29
C THR A 531 -43.42 9.63 0.79
N ALA A 532 -42.47 10.43 1.28
CA ALA A 532 -42.73 11.47 2.28
C ALA A 532 -43.62 12.57 1.74
N VAL A 533 -43.36 13.08 0.51
CA VAL A 533 -44.18 14.12 -0.14
C VAL A 533 -45.60 13.64 -0.36
N LYS A 534 -45.81 12.44 -0.92
CA LYS A 534 -47.14 11.87 -1.10
C LYS A 534 -47.89 11.65 0.21
N ALA A 535 -47.18 11.31 1.29
CA ALA A 535 -47.75 11.18 2.61
C ALA A 535 -48.24 12.55 3.15
N LEU A 536 -47.46 13.62 2.95
CA LEU A 536 -47.87 15.00 3.29
C LEU A 536 -49.09 15.45 2.50
N GLN A 537 -49.11 15.27 1.17
CA GLN A 537 -50.25 15.60 0.30
C GLN A 537 -51.52 14.84 0.73
N LYS A 538 -51.42 13.55 1.06
CA LYS A 538 -52.55 12.76 1.57
C LYS A 538 -53.13 13.31 2.86
N GLN A 539 -52.32 14.01 3.66
CA GLN A 539 -52.79 14.70 4.87
C GLN A 539 -53.35 16.11 4.58
N GLY A 540 -53.30 16.56 3.34
CA GLY A 540 -53.86 17.85 2.89
C GLY A 540 -52.86 19.01 2.94
N PHE A 541 -51.56 18.75 3.05
CA PHE A 541 -50.53 19.80 2.89
C PHE A 541 -50.43 20.19 1.43
N CYS A 542 -50.23 21.49 1.17
CA CYS A 542 -49.88 22.02 -0.13
C CYS A 542 -48.38 21.95 -0.37
N ILE A 543 -47.93 21.39 -1.48
CA ILE A 543 -46.53 21.24 -1.86
C ILE A 543 -46.14 22.28 -2.89
N SER A 544 -45.09 23.04 -2.60
CA SER A 544 -44.55 24.08 -3.47
C SER A 544 -43.13 23.69 -3.92
N ILE A 545 -42.83 23.84 -5.21
CA ILE A 545 -41.48 23.75 -5.75
C ILE A 545 -40.86 25.15 -5.79
N ASP A 546 -39.71 25.31 -5.17
CA ASP A 546 -38.97 26.56 -5.11
C ASP A 546 -37.78 26.59 -6.10
N ASP A 547 -37.31 27.80 -6.47
CA ASP A 547 -36.19 28.06 -7.41
C ASP A 547 -36.38 27.42 -8.80
N PHE A 548 -37.62 27.26 -9.27
CA PHE A 548 -37.90 26.53 -10.51
C PHE A 548 -37.32 27.19 -11.76
N GLY A 549 -36.62 26.38 -12.56
CA GLY A 549 -35.96 26.75 -13.82
C GLY A 549 -34.48 26.98 -13.74
N THR A 550 -33.87 26.88 -12.55
CA THR A 550 -32.41 27.01 -12.35
C THR A 550 -31.67 25.68 -12.41
N GLY A 551 -32.38 24.54 -12.30
CA GLY A 551 -31.83 23.20 -12.19
C GLY A 551 -32.17 22.27 -13.38
N TYR A 552 -31.92 20.98 -13.19
CA TYR A 552 -32.15 19.90 -14.16
C TYR A 552 -33.49 19.17 -13.91
N SER A 553 -34.60 19.87 -13.66
CA SER A 553 -35.88 19.20 -13.46
C SER A 553 -36.32 18.45 -14.71
N SER A 554 -36.59 17.15 -14.59
CA SER A 554 -37.38 16.48 -15.59
C SER A 554 -38.84 16.78 -15.31
N LEU A 555 -39.55 17.34 -16.29
CA LEU A 555 -41.01 17.53 -16.27
C LEU A 555 -41.76 16.27 -15.80
N SER A 556 -41.22 15.09 -16.09
CA SER A 556 -41.79 13.83 -15.65
C SER A 556 -41.75 13.64 -14.12
N SER A 557 -40.70 14.13 -13.46
CA SER A 557 -40.58 14.04 -12.00
C SER A 557 -41.59 14.97 -11.29
N MET A 558 -41.81 16.12 -11.83
CA MET A 558 -42.83 17.08 -11.35
C MET A 558 -44.25 16.52 -11.48
N LEU A 559 -44.54 15.85 -12.60
CA LEU A 559 -45.82 15.14 -12.82
C LEU A 559 -46.02 13.98 -11.84
N ASP A 560 -44.96 13.25 -11.54
CA ASP A 560 -45.01 12.11 -10.59
C ASP A 560 -45.34 12.54 -9.15
N ILE A 561 -44.99 13.80 -8.79
CA ILE A 561 -45.23 14.37 -7.46
C ILE A 561 -46.64 14.97 -7.39
N GLY A 562 -47.12 15.62 -8.46
CA GLY A 562 -48.39 16.36 -8.45
C GLY A 562 -48.33 17.61 -7.57
N VAL A 563 -47.44 18.55 -7.90
CA VAL A 563 -47.19 19.77 -7.12
C VAL A 563 -48.40 20.74 -7.19
N ASP A 564 -48.65 21.48 -6.10
CA ASP A 564 -49.73 22.44 -6.01
C ASP A 564 -49.28 23.85 -6.42
N ILE A 565 -48.03 24.20 -6.14
CA ILE A 565 -47.45 25.53 -6.40
C ILE A 565 -46.05 25.38 -7.04
N VAL A 566 -45.75 26.29 -7.98
CA VAL A 566 -44.42 26.45 -8.56
C VAL A 566 -43.98 27.90 -8.42
N LYS A 567 -42.84 28.14 -7.75
CA LYS A 567 -42.25 29.47 -7.58
C LYS A 567 -41.16 29.66 -8.65
N ILE A 568 -41.33 30.70 -9.48
CA ILE A 568 -40.37 31.09 -10.51
C ILE A 568 -39.25 31.88 -9.85
N ASP A 569 -38.01 31.41 -10.01
CA ASP A 569 -36.84 32.03 -9.43
C ASP A 569 -36.65 33.49 -9.88
N ARG A 570 -36.20 34.31 -8.96
CA ARG A 570 -35.97 35.75 -9.13
C ARG A 570 -35.06 36.09 -10.33
N SER A 571 -34.13 35.22 -10.73
CA SER A 571 -33.22 35.47 -11.85
C SER A 571 -33.98 35.68 -13.19
N PHE A 572 -35.10 35.01 -13.37
CA PHE A 572 -35.96 35.20 -14.56
C PHE A 572 -36.77 36.49 -14.50
N ILE A 573 -37.08 36.93 -13.28
CA ILE A 573 -37.86 38.17 -13.07
C ILE A 573 -36.96 39.41 -13.15
N GLN A 574 -35.74 39.34 -12.66
CA GLN A 574 -34.74 40.42 -12.79
C GLN A 574 -34.27 40.61 -14.24
N ASN A 575 -34.16 39.53 -15.02
CA ASN A 575 -33.78 39.54 -16.42
C ASN A 575 -34.97 39.23 -17.32
N MET A 576 -36.03 40.07 -17.28
CA MET A 576 -37.23 39.93 -18.13
C MET A 576 -36.95 40.31 -19.59
N ASP A 577 -35.84 39.78 -20.15
CA ASP A 577 -35.53 39.84 -21.57
C ASP A 577 -36.42 38.87 -22.37
N LYS A 578 -36.26 38.83 -23.68
CA LYS A 578 -37.05 37.97 -24.56
C LYS A 578 -36.98 36.49 -24.16
N ARG A 579 -35.82 36.02 -23.61
CA ARG A 579 -35.62 34.64 -23.17
C ARG A 579 -36.31 34.39 -21.83
N GLY A 580 -36.13 35.26 -20.85
CA GLY A 580 -36.79 35.16 -19.54
C GLY A 580 -38.32 35.16 -19.69
N LEU A 581 -38.88 36.07 -20.47
CA LEU A 581 -40.31 36.12 -20.76
C LEU A 581 -40.83 34.83 -21.43
N SER A 582 -40.06 34.25 -22.36
CA SER A 582 -40.46 32.99 -23.00
C SER A 582 -40.52 31.81 -22.02
N ILE A 583 -39.60 31.77 -21.04
CA ILE A 583 -39.59 30.75 -19.97
C ILE A 583 -40.81 30.95 -19.06
N ILE A 584 -41.08 32.19 -18.61
CA ILE A 584 -42.23 32.50 -17.77
C ILE A 584 -43.52 32.10 -18.47
N HIS A 585 -43.69 32.44 -19.75
CA HIS A 585 -44.86 32.04 -20.55
C HIS A 585 -45.00 30.50 -20.62
N ALA A 586 -43.92 29.78 -20.83
CA ALA A 586 -43.95 28.31 -20.87
C ALA A 586 -44.42 27.72 -19.54
N ILE A 587 -43.92 28.25 -18.40
CA ILE A 587 -44.31 27.81 -17.06
C ILE A 587 -45.79 28.08 -16.81
N VAL A 588 -46.30 29.27 -17.14
CA VAL A 588 -47.70 29.62 -16.96
C VAL A 588 -48.61 28.76 -17.85
N GLN A 589 -48.19 28.44 -19.07
CA GLN A 589 -48.93 27.55 -19.95
C GLN A 589 -48.95 26.11 -19.43
N MET A 590 -47.84 25.63 -18.87
CA MET A 590 -47.80 24.34 -18.18
C MET A 590 -48.73 24.33 -16.96
N ALA A 591 -48.73 25.40 -16.16
CA ALA A 591 -49.60 25.53 -15.00
C ALA A 591 -51.08 25.38 -15.35
N SER A 592 -51.50 26.01 -16.43
CA SER A 592 -52.90 25.91 -16.90
C SER A 592 -53.27 24.48 -17.37
N THR A 593 -52.29 23.70 -17.81
CA THR A 593 -52.53 22.34 -18.32
C THR A 593 -52.48 21.29 -17.21
N LEU A 594 -51.63 21.53 -16.20
CA LEU A 594 -51.32 20.58 -15.13
C LEU A 594 -51.97 20.94 -13.78
N ASP A 595 -52.77 22.03 -13.76
CA ASP A 595 -53.57 22.50 -12.62
C ASP A 595 -52.74 22.83 -11.36
N PHE A 596 -51.61 23.58 -11.54
CA PHE A 596 -50.83 24.12 -10.43
C PHE A 596 -50.80 25.65 -10.46
N THR A 597 -50.58 26.25 -9.31
CA THR A 597 -50.49 27.71 -9.12
C THR A 597 -49.06 28.20 -9.37
N VAL A 598 -48.89 29.37 -9.98
CA VAL A 598 -47.58 29.99 -10.24
C VAL A 598 -47.38 31.21 -9.34
N VAL A 599 -46.25 31.25 -8.65
CA VAL A 599 -45.74 32.40 -7.88
C VAL A 599 -44.52 32.95 -8.60
N ALA A 600 -44.42 34.25 -8.84
CA ALA A 600 -43.20 34.88 -9.33
C ALA A 600 -42.48 35.60 -8.18
N GLU A 601 -41.21 35.27 -8.02
CA GLU A 601 -40.36 35.81 -6.95
C GLU A 601 -39.52 37.01 -7.40
N GLY A 602 -39.09 37.83 -6.43
CA GLY A 602 -38.15 38.91 -6.69
C GLY A 602 -38.76 40.05 -7.51
N VAL A 603 -40.05 40.29 -7.40
CA VAL A 603 -40.73 41.44 -8.04
C VAL A 603 -40.34 42.72 -7.31
N GLU A 604 -39.65 43.64 -8.00
CA GLU A 604 -39.11 44.87 -7.44
C GLU A 604 -39.81 46.13 -7.98
N THR A 605 -40.46 46.02 -9.16
CA THR A 605 -41.09 47.17 -9.81
C THR A 605 -42.55 46.91 -10.21
N ILE A 606 -43.32 47.99 -10.34
CA ILE A 606 -44.74 47.94 -10.81
C ILE A 606 -44.81 47.40 -12.24
N GLU A 607 -43.83 47.70 -13.10
CA GLU A 607 -43.79 47.26 -14.49
C GLU A 607 -43.65 45.75 -14.55
N GLN A 608 -42.77 45.15 -13.68
CA GLN A 608 -42.65 43.71 -13.54
C GLN A 608 -43.98 43.10 -13.10
N ALA A 609 -44.58 43.62 -12.03
CA ALA A 609 -45.88 43.14 -11.53
C ALA A 609 -46.98 43.15 -12.59
N ASN A 610 -47.13 44.27 -13.32
CA ASN A 610 -48.08 44.40 -14.37
C ASN A 610 -47.85 43.44 -15.56
N THR A 611 -46.60 43.23 -15.91
CA THR A 611 -46.24 42.32 -17.00
C THR A 611 -46.54 40.87 -16.63
N LEU A 612 -46.15 40.43 -15.42
CA LEU A 612 -46.41 39.09 -14.90
C LEU A 612 -47.90 38.80 -14.78
N THR A 613 -48.67 39.77 -14.30
CA THR A 613 -50.15 39.68 -14.23
C THR A 613 -50.76 39.49 -15.60
N LYS A 614 -50.29 40.24 -16.63
CA LYS A 614 -50.79 40.12 -18.04
C LYS A 614 -50.41 38.75 -18.65
N ILE A 615 -49.28 38.19 -18.28
CA ILE A 615 -48.83 36.84 -18.71
C ILE A 615 -49.72 35.75 -18.08
N GLY A 616 -50.34 36.04 -16.92
CA GLY A 616 -51.23 35.11 -16.24
C GLY A 616 -50.59 34.43 -15.02
N VAL A 617 -49.52 35.00 -14.47
CA VAL A 617 -48.96 34.54 -13.20
C VAL A 617 -49.97 34.77 -12.09
N SER A 618 -50.21 33.77 -11.24
CA SER A 618 -51.28 33.78 -10.24
C SER A 618 -50.96 34.64 -9.03
N HIS A 619 -49.72 34.53 -8.53
CA HIS A 619 -49.27 35.22 -7.32
C HIS A 619 -47.92 35.87 -7.53
N LEU A 620 -47.65 36.92 -6.77
CA LEU A 620 -46.43 37.72 -6.85
C LEU A 620 -45.81 37.88 -5.47
N GLN A 621 -44.49 37.83 -5.42
CA GLN A 621 -43.69 38.06 -4.21
C GLN A 621 -42.47 38.92 -4.55
N GLY A 622 -42.14 39.88 -3.70
CA GLY A 622 -40.96 40.70 -3.91
C GLY A 622 -40.97 42.01 -3.12
N TYR A 623 -39.86 42.72 -3.22
CA TYR A 623 -39.66 43.98 -2.48
C TYR A 623 -40.58 45.11 -2.95
N TYR A 624 -41.18 44.99 -4.09
CA TYR A 624 -42.22 45.92 -4.53
C TYR A 624 -43.42 45.92 -3.56
N PHE A 625 -43.80 44.75 -3.00
CA PHE A 625 -44.91 44.63 -2.06
C PHE A 625 -44.44 44.85 -0.62
N SER A 626 -43.44 44.12 -0.20
CA SER A 626 -42.76 44.26 1.09
C SER A 626 -41.45 43.50 1.13
N LYS A 627 -40.46 44.02 1.90
CA LYS A 627 -39.35 43.24 2.38
C LYS A 627 -39.82 42.24 3.44
N PRO A 628 -39.08 41.14 3.71
CA PRO A 628 -39.36 40.29 4.85
C PRO A 628 -39.44 41.11 6.15
N MET A 629 -40.50 40.91 6.94
CA MET A 629 -40.81 41.69 8.15
C MET A 629 -40.84 40.79 9.38
N GLU A 630 -40.55 41.37 10.53
CA GLU A 630 -40.71 40.68 11.82
C GLU A 630 -42.20 40.43 12.11
N VAL A 631 -42.50 39.41 12.90
CA VAL A 631 -43.87 38.97 13.17
C VAL A 631 -44.76 40.09 13.73
N ASP A 632 -44.19 41.00 14.52
CA ASP A 632 -44.92 42.11 15.16
C ASP A 632 -45.43 43.12 14.12
N PHE A 633 -44.87 43.20 12.93
CA PHE A 633 -45.29 44.12 11.88
C PHE A 633 -46.30 43.49 10.92
N VAL A 634 -46.51 42.17 10.96
CA VAL A 634 -47.43 41.47 10.04
C VAL A 634 -48.88 41.93 10.22
N ASP A 635 -49.34 42.06 11.45
CA ASP A 635 -50.72 42.52 11.72
C ASP A 635 -50.96 43.97 11.28
N ALA A 636 -49.99 44.86 11.47
CA ALA A 636 -50.05 46.23 10.98
C ALA A 636 -50.13 46.30 9.45
N TYR A 637 -49.28 45.47 8.76
CA TYR A 637 -49.25 45.38 7.32
C TYR A 637 -50.59 44.87 6.75
N LEU A 638 -51.19 43.84 7.32
CA LEU A 638 -52.49 43.31 6.91
C LEU A 638 -53.63 44.32 7.11
N ASN A 639 -53.60 45.06 8.20
CA ASN A 639 -54.61 46.13 8.47
C ASN A 639 -54.53 47.30 7.46
N GLU A 640 -53.31 47.63 7.03
CA GLU A 640 -53.05 48.69 6.06
C GLU A 640 -53.51 48.25 4.65
N GLN A 641 -53.22 47.03 4.26
CA GLN A 641 -53.69 46.41 3.01
C GLN A 641 -55.27 46.39 2.93
N ASN A 642 -55.93 46.02 4.00
CA ASN A 642 -57.37 45.97 4.06
C ASN A 642 -58.02 47.39 3.93
N LYS A 643 -57.35 48.45 4.37
CA LYS A 643 -57.78 49.83 4.22
C LYS A 643 -57.58 50.38 2.80
N GLN A 644 -56.55 49.92 2.09
CA GLN A 644 -56.27 50.35 0.70
C GLN A 644 -57.18 49.65 -0.32
N CYS A 645 -57.77 48.50 0.02
CA CYS A 645 -58.65 47.73 -0.82
C CYS A 645 -60.19 48.02 -0.58
N SER A 646 -60.50 48.83 0.42
CA SER A 646 -61.84 49.27 0.75
C SER A 646 -62.15 50.63 0.10
#